data_227b4723484e5d43efb548b438929363
#
_entry.id   227b4723484e5d43efb548b438929363
#
_cell.length_a   1.000
_cell.length_b   1.000
_cell.length_c   1.000
_cell.angle_alpha   90.00
_cell.angle_beta   90.00
_cell.angle_gamma   90.00
#
_symmetry.space_group_name_H-M   'P 1'
#
loop_
_entity.id
_entity.type
_entity.pdbx_description
1 polymer ?
#
loop_
_entity_poly.entity_id
_entity_poly.type
_entity_poly.pdbx_seq_one_letter_code
_entity_poly.pdbx_strand_id
1 'polypeptide(L)'
;MSSKRQYRKPRRPPRSGKKTLPRSEDNYTKPKIDPGLKSIFERIGVPDETPFVPDPFQLEAIELVQKDDVLVSAPTGSGKTWIAVKAIESCLSRGLRVWYASPLKALSNSIYQEFAKQFGPNHCGILTGDRKENADAPVVVGTTEILRNQLYDAMHKGVSIGTDLVILDEAHYLSDPDRGVVWEEVLIYLPSRVRLLLLSATISNPEEVCTWLRQVRGVPNRIVLSEERPVPLEPLFLFPDGLVTALGSKKGLGAKVKKFLGSKEGRGRGRSEKIDYGRILSCLRELDLLPAIFFLKSRVDCDRALATCSKIQKTPATERRMKGVVKAFVKDYQHLEGHRQIKPLLDSLVGSHHGGQLPYWKVLIERMMNKGFLEAIFSTSTVAAGVNFPARSVLLFQSDRYNGREFADLSPTALHQMVGRAGRRGMDNIGFALVVPGYYQNPKLINELLSSPPDPILSQIHINFSMTLNLLLSHTPLEVKDLLERSLATFQEKGRGGDHEKHLKTLLLDLKESLPQALCDTSDPNIILEYIRETARVKDIGRKSPKAMEYHRRVVASLPYLTSGRLFLHKNGHIYVVFKAYMDQERLICAAHNIRKKKAHTRRQLTLRRVDLTQIEAIYDQPVQLPHDYSRDGLDQLFEAVSQKDLKIFHVPHFLIPGPEAETDKGVEARPDEPAQELKNGPPCENCAHFDLCHGKTDRRFNRLLDAFRNPKVRTEPSESGLWLSFKGHLRFLKETGFVDDEDHL
;
A
#
# COMPACT_ATOMS: atom_id res chain seq x y z
N MET A 1 61.85 6.96 -46.04
CA MET A 1 62.43 6.07 -45.00
C MET A 1 61.56 6.10 -43.78
N SER A 2 60.78 5.03 -43.63
CA SER A 2 59.72 4.90 -42.62
C SER A 2 60.17 3.91 -41.52
N SER A 3 60.28 4.36 -40.30
CA SER A 3 60.66 3.54 -39.15
C SER A 3 59.41 3.06 -38.43
N LYS A 4 59.04 1.81 -38.56
CA LYS A 4 58.01 1.13 -37.81
C LYS A 4 58.52 0.80 -36.39
N ARG A 5 57.97 1.45 -35.38
CA ARG A 5 58.13 1.03 -33.96
C ARG A 5 57.13 -0.10 -33.67
N GLN A 6 57.65 -1.26 -33.38
CA GLN A 6 56.92 -2.43 -32.88
C GLN A 6 56.59 -2.22 -31.39
N TYR A 7 55.28 -2.22 -31.02
CA TYR A 7 54.85 -2.30 -29.64
C TYR A 7 54.93 -3.72 -29.12
N ARG A 8 55.83 -3.97 -28.14
CA ARG A 8 55.88 -5.23 -27.39
C ARG A 8 54.74 -5.24 -26.39
N LYS A 9 53.85 -6.27 -26.45
CA LYS A 9 52.84 -6.58 -25.41
C LYS A 9 53.53 -7.00 -24.11
N PRO A 10 53.09 -6.54 -22.95
CA PRO A 10 53.64 -7.01 -21.68
C PRO A 10 53.23 -8.48 -21.40
N ARG A 11 54.20 -9.26 -20.93
CA ARG A 11 54.02 -10.67 -20.50
C ARG A 11 53.06 -10.72 -19.28
N ARG A 12 52.05 -11.56 -19.36
CA ARG A 12 51.18 -11.92 -18.20
C ARG A 12 52.05 -12.67 -17.14
N PRO A 13 51.87 -12.36 -15.83
CA PRO A 13 52.49 -13.17 -14.79
C PRO A 13 51.85 -14.58 -14.73
N PRO A 14 52.58 -15.59 -14.19
CA PRO A 14 52.10 -16.96 -14.14
C PRO A 14 50.85 -17.05 -13.22
N ARG A 15 49.84 -17.79 -13.69
CA ARG A 15 48.63 -18.10 -12.90
C ARG A 15 49.06 -18.91 -11.67
N SER A 16 49.01 -18.27 -10.50
CA SER A 16 49.04 -18.95 -9.21
C SER A 16 47.85 -19.92 -9.14
N GLY A 17 48.16 -21.16 -8.74
CA GLY A 17 47.20 -22.26 -8.68
C GLY A 17 45.92 -21.84 -7.96
N LYS A 18 44.78 -22.12 -8.58
CA LYS A 18 43.49 -22.09 -7.92
C LYS A 18 43.56 -23.02 -6.70
N LYS A 19 43.72 -22.45 -5.50
CA LYS A 19 43.26 -23.11 -4.29
C LYS A 19 41.75 -23.25 -4.48
N THR A 20 41.27 -24.41 -4.77
CA THR A 20 39.89 -24.83 -4.63
C THR A 20 39.56 -24.65 -3.15
N LEU A 21 38.85 -23.53 -2.84
CA LEU A 21 38.13 -23.41 -1.58
C LEU A 21 37.25 -24.66 -1.45
N PRO A 22 37.19 -25.31 -0.29
CA PRO A 22 36.30 -26.45 -0.10
C PRO A 22 34.89 -25.93 -0.45
N ARG A 23 34.23 -26.64 -1.38
CA ARG A 23 32.80 -26.45 -1.63
C ARG A 23 32.11 -26.57 -0.27
N SER A 24 31.45 -25.52 0.19
CA SER A 24 30.57 -25.61 1.33
C SER A 24 29.59 -26.74 1.03
N GLU A 25 29.67 -27.78 1.84
CA GLU A 25 28.79 -28.94 1.75
C GLU A 25 27.35 -28.49 1.82
N ASP A 26 26.60 -29.04 0.95
CA ASP A 26 25.22 -28.77 0.58
C ASP A 26 24.24 -28.78 1.79
N ASN A 27 23.73 -27.64 2.16
CA ASN A 27 22.89 -27.49 3.34
C ASN A 27 21.44 -28.03 3.17
N TYR A 28 20.90 -28.11 1.95
CA TYR A 28 19.61 -28.78 1.68
C TYR A 28 19.84 -30.24 1.34
N THR A 29 20.33 -31.02 2.30
CA THR A 29 20.40 -32.49 2.22
C THR A 29 19.01 -33.08 2.45
N LYS A 30 18.78 -34.32 2.22
CA LYS A 30 17.48 -35.04 2.23
C LYS A 30 16.42 -34.41 3.12
N PRO A 31 15.22 -34.10 2.56
CA PRO A 31 14.16 -33.44 3.33
C PRO A 31 13.76 -34.28 4.55
N LYS A 32 13.47 -33.60 5.65
CA LYS A 32 13.04 -34.19 6.90
C LYS A 32 11.77 -33.54 7.38
N ILE A 33 10.82 -34.32 7.81
CA ILE A 33 9.57 -33.83 8.38
C ILE A 33 9.68 -33.92 9.90
N ASP A 34 9.30 -32.84 10.61
CA ASP A 34 9.14 -32.91 12.06
C ASP A 34 8.11 -33.98 12.43
N PRO A 35 8.40 -34.89 13.37
CA PRO A 35 7.44 -35.91 13.80
C PRO A 35 6.04 -35.37 14.15
N GLY A 36 5.96 -34.14 14.68
CA GLY A 36 4.69 -33.46 14.99
C GLY A 36 3.84 -33.09 13.77
N LEU A 37 4.40 -33.14 12.55
CA LEU A 37 3.68 -32.86 11.31
C LEU A 37 3.23 -34.14 10.57
N LYS A 38 3.54 -35.33 11.08
CA LYS A 38 3.24 -36.60 10.38
C LYS A 38 1.77 -36.71 9.99
N SER A 39 0.86 -36.47 10.93
CA SER A 39 -0.58 -36.50 10.68
C SER A 39 -1.07 -35.45 9.66
N ILE A 40 -0.36 -34.32 9.54
CA ILE A 40 -0.66 -33.26 8.55
C ILE A 40 -0.24 -33.72 7.16
N PHE A 41 0.95 -34.32 7.04
CA PHE A 41 1.46 -34.81 5.76
C PHE A 41 0.68 -36.05 5.27
N GLU A 42 0.14 -36.86 6.16
CA GLU A 42 -0.77 -37.97 5.81
C GLU A 42 -2.09 -37.49 5.16
N ARG A 43 -2.47 -36.24 5.36
CA ARG A 43 -3.63 -35.62 4.71
C ARG A 43 -3.35 -35.12 3.28
N ILE A 44 -2.09 -35.15 2.82
CA ILE A 44 -1.77 -34.78 1.46
C ILE A 44 -2.44 -35.77 0.50
N GLY A 45 -3.23 -35.23 -0.44
CA GLY A 45 -3.97 -36.05 -1.37
C GLY A 45 -4.95 -35.19 -2.18
N VAL A 46 -5.72 -35.88 -2.98
CA VAL A 46 -6.85 -35.33 -3.73
C VAL A 46 -8.12 -35.71 -2.99
N PRO A 47 -9.07 -34.80 -2.79
CA PRO A 47 -10.37 -35.14 -2.21
C PRO A 47 -11.07 -36.19 -3.08
N ASP A 48 -11.92 -37.00 -2.46
CA ASP A 48 -12.80 -37.92 -3.18
C ASP A 48 -13.62 -37.14 -4.21
N GLU A 49 -13.83 -37.73 -5.39
CA GLU A 49 -14.65 -37.13 -6.43
C GLU A 49 -16.12 -37.07 -5.95
N THR A 50 -16.49 -35.92 -5.43
CA THR A 50 -17.88 -35.61 -5.09
C THR A 50 -18.45 -34.61 -6.10
N PRO A 51 -19.72 -34.71 -6.49
CA PRO A 51 -20.35 -33.68 -7.30
C PRO A 51 -20.19 -32.30 -6.63
N PHE A 52 -19.97 -31.26 -7.46
CA PHE A 52 -19.88 -29.91 -6.95
C PHE A 52 -21.16 -29.53 -6.19
N VAL A 53 -21.04 -29.21 -4.93
CA VAL A 53 -22.10 -28.66 -4.09
C VAL A 53 -21.76 -27.21 -3.78
N PRO A 54 -22.65 -26.26 -4.10
CA PRO A 54 -22.41 -24.86 -3.74
C PRO A 54 -22.40 -24.69 -2.22
N ASP A 55 -21.53 -23.80 -1.76
CA ASP A 55 -21.49 -23.43 -0.35
C ASP A 55 -22.72 -22.57 0.02
N PRO A 56 -23.24 -22.61 1.26
CA PRO A 56 -24.42 -21.86 1.68
C PRO A 56 -24.34 -20.36 1.34
N PHE A 57 -23.19 -19.72 1.58
CA PHE A 57 -23.00 -18.29 1.26
C PHE A 57 -23.12 -17.99 -0.23
N GLN A 58 -22.75 -18.95 -1.10
CA GLN A 58 -22.87 -18.77 -2.54
C GLN A 58 -24.34 -18.76 -2.98
N LEU A 59 -25.17 -19.65 -2.43
CA LEU A 59 -26.61 -19.70 -2.70
C LEU A 59 -27.29 -18.44 -2.18
N GLU A 60 -26.96 -18.03 -0.96
CA GLU A 60 -27.47 -16.80 -0.33
C GLU A 60 -27.17 -15.56 -1.21
N ALA A 61 -25.92 -15.43 -1.66
CA ALA A 61 -25.50 -14.30 -2.51
C ALA A 61 -26.29 -14.25 -3.84
N ILE A 62 -26.53 -15.42 -4.46
CA ILE A 62 -27.29 -15.52 -5.72
C ILE A 62 -28.76 -15.14 -5.52
N GLU A 63 -29.37 -15.53 -4.42
CA GLU A 63 -30.74 -15.16 -4.11
C GLU A 63 -30.86 -13.64 -3.85
N LEU A 64 -29.99 -13.10 -3.01
CA LEU A 64 -30.03 -11.71 -2.60
C LEU A 64 -29.78 -10.74 -3.76
N VAL A 65 -28.82 -11.03 -4.67
CA VAL A 65 -28.47 -10.15 -5.80
C VAL A 65 -29.61 -9.98 -6.82
N GLN A 66 -30.63 -10.83 -6.75
CA GLN A 66 -31.81 -10.65 -7.61
C GLN A 66 -32.68 -9.47 -7.18
N LYS A 67 -32.57 -9.02 -5.94
CA LYS A 67 -33.42 -7.99 -5.34
C LYS A 67 -32.64 -6.77 -4.85
N ASP A 68 -31.52 -6.99 -4.20
CA ASP A 68 -30.73 -5.99 -3.48
C ASP A 68 -29.31 -5.87 -4.06
N ASP A 69 -28.59 -4.79 -3.75
CA ASP A 69 -27.16 -4.74 -3.90
C ASP A 69 -26.51 -5.69 -2.89
N VAL A 70 -25.43 -6.37 -3.28
CA VAL A 70 -24.80 -7.40 -2.43
C VAL A 70 -23.30 -7.19 -2.36
N LEU A 71 -22.76 -7.19 -1.15
CA LEU A 71 -21.33 -7.32 -0.87
C LEU A 71 -21.04 -8.74 -0.39
N VAL A 72 -20.26 -9.48 -1.15
CA VAL A 72 -19.74 -10.79 -0.77
C VAL A 72 -18.30 -10.65 -0.29
N SER A 73 -18.03 -10.96 0.97
CA SER A 73 -16.68 -10.99 1.54
C SER A 73 -16.33 -12.43 1.91
N ALA A 74 -15.40 -13.03 1.17
CA ALA A 74 -15.03 -14.43 1.34
C ALA A 74 -13.57 -14.68 0.94
N PRO A 75 -12.88 -15.69 1.52
CA PRO A 75 -11.48 -15.97 1.23
C PRO A 75 -11.19 -16.17 -0.25
N THR A 76 -9.94 -15.94 -0.66
CA THR A 76 -9.50 -16.26 -2.01
C THR A 76 -9.63 -17.77 -2.25
N GLY A 77 -10.14 -18.15 -3.42
CA GLY A 77 -10.39 -19.57 -3.76
C GLY A 77 -11.72 -20.14 -3.28
N SER A 78 -12.59 -19.34 -2.58
CA SER A 78 -13.92 -19.78 -2.13
C SER A 78 -14.97 -19.89 -3.24
N GLY A 79 -14.62 -19.60 -4.50
CA GLY A 79 -15.54 -19.73 -5.63
C GLY A 79 -16.45 -18.53 -5.85
N LYS A 80 -16.01 -17.33 -5.50
CA LYS A 80 -16.76 -16.07 -5.77
C LYS A 80 -17.12 -15.91 -7.24
N THR A 81 -16.24 -16.29 -8.16
CA THR A 81 -16.50 -16.26 -9.61
C THR A 81 -17.71 -17.10 -10.00
N TRP A 82 -17.98 -18.21 -9.30
CA TRP A 82 -19.16 -19.02 -9.54
C TRP A 82 -20.46 -18.25 -9.22
N ILE A 83 -20.46 -17.41 -8.15
CA ILE A 83 -21.60 -16.51 -7.85
C ILE A 83 -21.84 -15.56 -9.02
N ALA A 84 -20.76 -14.95 -9.55
CA ALA A 84 -20.84 -14.07 -10.73
C ALA A 84 -21.44 -14.80 -11.94
N VAL A 85 -20.96 -16.02 -12.24
CA VAL A 85 -21.47 -16.84 -13.34
C VAL A 85 -22.96 -17.09 -13.18
N LYS A 86 -23.44 -17.48 -12.00
CA LYS A 86 -24.85 -17.74 -11.75
C LYS A 86 -25.72 -16.47 -11.79
N ALA A 87 -25.20 -15.34 -11.33
CA ALA A 87 -25.85 -14.03 -11.48
C ALA A 87 -25.99 -13.63 -12.96
N ILE A 88 -24.94 -13.86 -13.76
CA ILE A 88 -24.96 -13.63 -15.21
C ILE A 88 -25.99 -14.55 -15.90
N GLU A 89 -25.99 -15.85 -15.59
CA GLU A 89 -26.98 -16.80 -16.15
C GLU A 89 -28.41 -16.35 -15.87
N SER A 90 -28.69 -15.92 -14.64
CA SER A 90 -30.00 -15.40 -14.25
C SER A 90 -30.36 -14.10 -14.98
N CYS A 91 -29.39 -13.23 -15.26
CA CYS A 91 -29.66 -12.01 -16.05
C CYS A 91 -29.90 -12.34 -17.52
N LEU A 92 -29.09 -13.19 -18.13
CA LEU A 92 -29.22 -13.59 -19.54
C LEU A 92 -30.57 -14.27 -19.81
N SER A 93 -31.05 -15.15 -18.92
CA SER A 93 -32.37 -15.81 -19.04
C SER A 93 -33.55 -14.82 -19.04
N ARG A 94 -33.32 -13.62 -18.51
CA ARG A 94 -34.30 -12.52 -18.44
C ARG A 94 -34.09 -11.43 -19.51
N GLY A 95 -33.12 -11.61 -20.40
CA GLY A 95 -32.76 -10.61 -21.41
C GLY A 95 -32.07 -9.36 -20.86
N LEU A 96 -31.53 -9.44 -19.65
CA LEU A 96 -30.83 -8.34 -18.97
C LEU A 96 -29.37 -8.30 -19.36
N ARG A 97 -28.76 -7.11 -19.26
CA ARG A 97 -27.35 -6.86 -19.58
C ARG A 97 -26.50 -6.75 -18.34
N VAL A 98 -25.30 -7.31 -18.40
CA VAL A 98 -24.36 -7.38 -17.27
C VAL A 98 -23.03 -6.76 -17.65
N TRP A 99 -22.50 -5.95 -16.75
CA TRP A 99 -21.10 -5.48 -16.79
C TRP A 99 -20.29 -6.17 -15.69
N TYR A 100 -19.24 -6.87 -16.08
CA TYR A 100 -18.28 -7.45 -15.16
C TYR A 100 -16.98 -6.62 -15.20
N ALA A 101 -16.68 -5.91 -14.11
CA ALA A 101 -15.49 -5.10 -13.98
C ALA A 101 -14.46 -5.74 -13.05
N SER A 102 -13.20 -5.75 -13.49
CA SER A 102 -12.07 -6.20 -12.68
C SER A 102 -10.96 -5.15 -12.66
N PRO A 103 -10.08 -5.16 -11.63
CA PRO A 103 -9.05 -4.13 -11.48
C PRO A 103 -7.90 -4.24 -12.48
N LEU A 104 -7.75 -5.37 -13.15
CA LEU A 104 -6.56 -5.66 -13.97
C LEU A 104 -6.93 -6.18 -15.35
N LYS A 105 -6.32 -5.61 -16.40
CA LYS A 105 -6.51 -6.04 -17.81
C LYS A 105 -6.26 -7.54 -18.02
N ALA A 106 -5.24 -8.11 -17.37
CA ALA A 106 -4.92 -9.52 -17.49
C ALA A 106 -6.06 -10.39 -16.95
N LEU A 107 -6.65 -10.00 -15.81
CA LEU A 107 -7.80 -10.68 -15.23
C LEU A 107 -9.02 -10.55 -16.12
N SER A 108 -9.33 -9.36 -16.65
CA SER A 108 -10.42 -9.15 -17.60
C SER A 108 -10.29 -10.05 -18.83
N ASN A 109 -9.09 -10.20 -19.39
CA ASN A 109 -8.86 -11.08 -20.53
C ASN A 109 -9.11 -12.57 -20.21
N SER A 110 -8.67 -13.02 -19.02
CA SER A 110 -8.86 -14.40 -18.57
C SER A 110 -10.35 -14.72 -18.35
N ILE A 111 -11.06 -13.84 -17.64
CA ILE A 111 -12.49 -13.95 -17.37
C ILE A 111 -13.32 -13.89 -18.67
N TYR A 112 -12.95 -12.99 -19.59
CA TYR A 112 -13.61 -12.94 -20.89
C TYR A 112 -13.52 -14.28 -21.65
N GLN A 113 -12.33 -14.90 -21.66
CA GLN A 113 -12.17 -16.21 -22.32
C GLN A 113 -13.01 -17.30 -21.63
N GLU A 114 -13.12 -17.27 -20.32
CA GLU A 114 -13.93 -18.20 -19.55
C GLU A 114 -15.44 -17.99 -19.85
N PHE A 115 -15.92 -16.74 -19.81
CA PHE A 115 -17.31 -16.42 -20.11
C PHE A 115 -17.68 -16.67 -21.58
N ALA A 116 -16.79 -16.35 -22.52
CA ALA A 116 -17.02 -16.63 -23.94
C ALA A 116 -17.12 -18.15 -24.23
N LYS A 117 -16.37 -18.97 -23.47
CA LYS A 117 -16.49 -20.42 -23.53
C LYS A 117 -17.82 -20.91 -22.92
N GLN A 118 -18.28 -20.30 -21.84
CA GLN A 118 -19.47 -20.72 -21.10
C GLN A 118 -20.77 -20.23 -21.72
N PHE A 119 -20.85 -18.95 -22.08
CA PHE A 119 -22.08 -18.31 -22.59
C PHE A 119 -22.13 -18.18 -24.11
N GLY A 120 -21.01 -18.48 -24.78
CA GLY A 120 -20.84 -18.28 -26.21
C GLY A 120 -20.22 -16.91 -26.55
N PRO A 121 -19.39 -16.86 -27.60
CA PRO A 121 -18.66 -15.64 -27.97
C PRO A 121 -19.56 -14.49 -28.39
N ASN A 122 -20.74 -14.78 -28.93
CA ASN A 122 -21.72 -13.77 -29.37
C ASN A 122 -22.41 -13.05 -28.19
N HIS A 123 -22.45 -13.68 -27.01
CA HIS A 123 -23.03 -13.10 -25.80
C HIS A 123 -22.03 -12.34 -24.95
N CYS A 124 -20.75 -12.42 -25.28
CA CYS A 124 -19.67 -11.84 -24.47
C CYS A 124 -18.90 -10.78 -25.27
N GLY A 125 -18.62 -9.66 -24.61
CA GLY A 125 -17.77 -8.60 -25.12
C GLY A 125 -16.63 -8.29 -24.14
N ILE A 126 -15.57 -7.63 -24.63
CA ILE A 126 -14.47 -7.17 -23.79
C ILE A 126 -14.13 -5.72 -24.10
N LEU A 127 -13.99 -4.92 -23.03
CA LEU A 127 -13.61 -3.51 -23.09
C LEU A 127 -12.47 -3.23 -22.11
N THR A 128 -11.27 -3.08 -22.65
CA THR A 128 -10.07 -2.66 -21.91
C THR A 128 -9.41 -1.51 -22.65
N GLY A 129 -8.41 -0.85 -22.06
CA GLY A 129 -7.72 0.26 -22.73
C GLY A 129 -6.99 -0.11 -24.03
N ASP A 130 -6.75 -1.39 -24.29
CA ASP A 130 -6.04 -1.93 -25.45
C ASP A 130 -6.87 -2.91 -26.29
N ARG A 131 -8.09 -3.23 -25.87
CA ARG A 131 -8.95 -4.18 -26.58
C ARG A 131 -10.42 -3.77 -26.49
N LYS A 132 -11.09 -3.72 -27.65
CA LYS A 132 -12.52 -3.46 -27.76
C LYS A 132 -13.15 -4.45 -28.75
N GLU A 133 -13.92 -5.40 -28.23
CA GLU A 133 -14.58 -6.42 -29.04
C GLU A 133 -16.01 -6.61 -28.51
N ASN A 134 -17.00 -6.65 -29.40
CA ASN A 134 -18.42 -6.89 -29.12
C ASN A 134 -18.95 -6.06 -27.94
N ALA A 135 -18.75 -4.72 -28.00
CA ALA A 135 -19.08 -3.79 -26.91
C ALA A 135 -20.58 -3.78 -26.53
N ASP A 136 -21.44 -4.21 -27.46
CA ASP A 136 -22.89 -4.24 -27.27
C ASP A 136 -23.41 -5.61 -26.81
N ALA A 137 -22.53 -6.54 -26.50
CA ALA A 137 -22.89 -7.86 -26.00
C ALA A 137 -23.71 -7.79 -24.70
N PRO A 138 -24.58 -8.78 -24.45
CA PRO A 138 -25.34 -8.87 -23.19
C PRO A 138 -24.42 -8.93 -21.95
N VAL A 139 -23.23 -9.52 -22.07
CA VAL A 139 -22.22 -9.60 -21.00
C VAL A 139 -20.96 -8.88 -21.46
N VAL A 140 -20.61 -7.78 -20.84
CA VAL A 140 -19.39 -7.03 -21.12
C VAL A 140 -18.40 -7.22 -19.97
N VAL A 141 -17.20 -7.68 -20.29
CA VAL A 141 -16.09 -7.77 -19.35
C VAL A 141 -15.15 -6.60 -19.57
N GLY A 142 -14.78 -5.87 -18.54
CA GLY A 142 -13.88 -4.73 -18.70
C GLY A 142 -13.11 -4.36 -17.45
N THR A 143 -12.35 -3.28 -17.53
CA THR A 143 -11.69 -2.72 -16.35
C THR A 143 -12.57 -1.64 -15.68
N THR A 144 -12.35 -1.42 -14.40
CA THR A 144 -13.12 -0.44 -13.61
C THR A 144 -12.98 0.97 -14.19
N GLU A 145 -11.81 1.32 -14.74
CA GLU A 145 -11.55 2.61 -15.38
C GLU A 145 -12.43 2.83 -16.62
N ILE A 146 -12.65 1.77 -17.41
CA ILE A 146 -13.54 1.86 -18.60
C ILE A 146 -14.98 2.00 -18.17
N LEU A 147 -15.43 1.27 -17.16
CA LEU A 147 -16.78 1.42 -16.61
C LEU A 147 -17.00 2.85 -16.11
N ARG A 148 -16.05 3.40 -15.34
CA ARG A 148 -16.10 4.79 -14.88
C ARG A 148 -16.28 5.76 -16.04
N ASN A 149 -15.45 5.63 -17.09
CA ASN A 149 -15.52 6.53 -18.24
C ASN A 149 -16.89 6.44 -18.94
N GLN A 150 -17.48 5.24 -19.05
CA GLN A 150 -18.83 5.08 -19.58
C GLN A 150 -19.92 5.71 -18.71
N LEU A 151 -19.76 5.67 -17.38
CA LEU A 151 -20.66 6.35 -16.46
C LEU A 151 -20.58 7.86 -16.63
N TYR A 152 -19.39 8.42 -16.79
CA TYR A 152 -19.20 9.85 -17.08
C TYR A 152 -19.80 10.26 -18.42
N ASP A 153 -19.50 9.50 -19.49
CA ASP A 153 -20.06 9.76 -20.81
C ASP A 153 -21.60 9.73 -20.79
N ALA A 154 -22.18 8.78 -20.05
CA ALA A 154 -23.63 8.65 -19.91
C ALA A 154 -24.22 9.84 -19.13
N MET A 155 -23.57 10.27 -18.06
CA MET A 155 -23.98 11.41 -17.24
C MET A 155 -23.94 12.71 -18.06
N HIS A 156 -22.83 13.00 -18.72
CA HIS A 156 -22.67 14.23 -19.54
C HIS A 156 -23.60 14.29 -20.73
N LYS A 157 -23.93 13.14 -21.35
CA LYS A 157 -24.89 13.06 -22.46
C LYS A 157 -26.35 12.99 -22.02
N GLY A 158 -26.62 12.91 -20.71
CA GLY A 158 -27.94 12.72 -20.16
C GLY A 158 -28.61 11.40 -20.58
N VAL A 159 -27.81 10.37 -20.91
CA VAL A 159 -28.29 9.05 -21.34
C VAL A 159 -28.05 8.02 -20.25
N SER A 160 -28.83 6.94 -20.31
CA SER A 160 -28.65 5.83 -19.37
C SER A 160 -27.61 4.82 -19.89
N ILE A 161 -26.76 4.30 -19.01
CA ILE A 161 -25.99 3.11 -19.37
C ILE A 161 -26.92 1.93 -19.57
N GLY A 162 -26.74 1.21 -20.68
CA GLY A 162 -27.54 0.05 -21.04
C GLY A 162 -27.18 -1.22 -20.26
N THR A 163 -27.11 -1.14 -18.93
CA THR A 163 -26.68 -2.23 -18.04
C THR A 163 -27.67 -2.34 -16.89
N ASP A 164 -27.96 -3.56 -16.46
CA ASP A 164 -28.92 -3.88 -15.40
C ASP A 164 -28.24 -4.42 -14.14
N LEU A 165 -27.09 -5.07 -14.30
CA LEU A 165 -26.25 -5.56 -13.20
C LEU A 165 -24.78 -5.19 -13.45
N VAL A 166 -24.14 -4.62 -12.46
CA VAL A 166 -22.70 -4.42 -12.41
C VAL A 166 -22.10 -5.37 -11.37
N ILE A 167 -21.14 -6.16 -11.81
CA ILE A 167 -20.33 -7.03 -10.93
C ILE A 167 -18.95 -6.40 -10.82
N LEU A 168 -18.55 -6.01 -9.62
CA LEU A 168 -17.21 -5.50 -9.32
C LEU A 168 -16.42 -6.58 -8.59
N ASP A 169 -15.49 -7.20 -9.30
CA ASP A 169 -14.63 -8.25 -8.73
C ASP A 169 -13.38 -7.66 -8.08
N GLU A 170 -12.93 -8.27 -7.01
CA GLU A 170 -11.82 -7.82 -6.17
C GLU A 170 -12.09 -6.44 -5.53
N ALA A 171 -13.28 -6.26 -4.93
CA ALA A 171 -13.73 -4.98 -4.37
C ALA A 171 -12.82 -4.39 -3.25
N HIS A 172 -11.91 -5.19 -2.68
CA HIS A 172 -10.88 -4.69 -1.76
C HIS A 172 -9.89 -3.69 -2.43
N TYR A 173 -9.89 -3.58 -3.77
CA TYR A 173 -9.17 -2.52 -4.50
C TYR A 173 -9.72 -1.10 -4.24
N LEU A 174 -10.83 -0.95 -3.55
CA LEU A 174 -11.24 0.33 -2.95
C LEU A 174 -10.15 0.93 -2.05
N SER A 175 -9.30 0.10 -1.44
CA SER A 175 -8.15 0.53 -0.63
C SER A 175 -6.83 0.60 -1.40
N ASP A 176 -6.84 0.41 -2.72
CA ASP A 176 -5.64 0.50 -3.53
C ASP A 176 -5.21 1.96 -3.72
N PRO A 177 -3.95 2.35 -3.38
CA PRO A 177 -3.51 3.74 -3.44
C PRO A 177 -3.62 4.39 -4.82
N ASP A 178 -3.50 3.60 -5.89
CA ASP A 178 -3.50 4.12 -7.26
C ASP A 178 -4.90 4.07 -7.92
N ARG A 179 -5.77 3.15 -7.47
CA ARG A 179 -7.04 2.83 -8.13
C ARG A 179 -8.28 3.03 -7.26
N GLY A 180 -8.15 3.10 -5.96
CA GLY A 180 -9.27 3.19 -5.02
C GLY A 180 -10.22 4.33 -5.35
N VAL A 181 -9.71 5.47 -5.80
CA VAL A 181 -10.49 6.64 -6.24
C VAL A 181 -11.45 6.27 -7.38
N VAL A 182 -10.96 5.55 -8.40
CA VAL A 182 -11.78 5.12 -9.56
C VAL A 182 -12.93 4.21 -9.12
N TRP A 183 -12.68 3.37 -8.12
CA TRP A 183 -13.71 2.49 -7.56
C TRP A 183 -14.79 3.28 -6.82
N GLU A 184 -14.40 4.27 -6.03
CA GLU A 184 -15.36 5.14 -5.36
C GLU A 184 -16.20 5.92 -6.37
N GLU A 185 -15.58 6.49 -7.41
CA GLU A 185 -16.28 7.19 -8.49
C GLU A 185 -17.33 6.29 -9.17
N VAL A 186 -16.98 5.04 -9.51
CA VAL A 186 -17.91 4.07 -10.07
C VAL A 186 -19.11 3.86 -9.14
N LEU A 187 -18.88 3.64 -7.86
CA LEU A 187 -19.94 3.37 -6.88
C LEU A 187 -20.84 4.59 -6.64
N ILE A 188 -20.28 5.80 -6.69
CA ILE A 188 -21.01 7.06 -6.52
C ILE A 188 -21.88 7.37 -7.74
N TYR A 189 -21.37 7.14 -8.96
CA TYR A 189 -22.07 7.49 -10.20
C TYR A 189 -22.93 6.36 -10.77
N LEU A 190 -22.81 5.13 -10.23
CA LEU A 190 -23.65 4.01 -10.70
C LEU A 190 -25.12 4.29 -10.38
N PRO A 191 -26.02 4.37 -11.41
CA PRO A 191 -27.42 4.67 -11.19
C PRO A 191 -28.10 3.66 -10.26
N SER A 192 -28.97 4.12 -9.38
CA SER A 192 -29.67 3.29 -8.37
C SER A 192 -30.48 2.14 -8.97
N ARG A 193 -30.96 2.29 -10.23
CA ARG A 193 -31.68 1.24 -10.96
C ARG A 193 -30.80 0.04 -11.35
N VAL A 194 -29.48 0.25 -11.46
CA VAL A 194 -28.52 -0.80 -11.80
C VAL A 194 -28.14 -1.54 -10.52
N ARG A 195 -28.34 -2.83 -10.47
CA ARG A 195 -27.96 -3.65 -9.32
C ARG A 195 -26.44 -3.80 -9.24
N LEU A 196 -25.96 -3.97 -8.04
CA LEU A 196 -24.54 -4.07 -7.74
C LEU A 196 -24.20 -5.37 -7.01
N LEU A 197 -23.26 -6.13 -7.54
CA LEU A 197 -22.64 -7.27 -6.88
C LEU A 197 -21.14 -6.97 -6.67
N LEU A 198 -20.76 -6.77 -5.42
CA LEU A 198 -19.36 -6.61 -5.01
C LEU A 198 -18.79 -7.96 -4.55
N LEU A 199 -17.74 -8.42 -5.20
CA LEU A 199 -17.00 -9.63 -4.81
C LEU A 199 -15.65 -9.23 -4.24
N SER A 200 -15.41 -9.56 -2.99
CA SER A 200 -14.18 -9.17 -2.27
C SER A 200 -13.49 -10.37 -1.62
N ALA A 201 -12.17 -10.28 -1.48
CA ALA A 201 -11.48 -11.03 -0.44
C ALA A 201 -12.02 -10.61 0.94
N THR A 202 -11.69 -11.37 1.98
CA THR A 202 -12.09 -11.00 3.35
C THR A 202 -11.62 -9.58 3.69
N ILE A 203 -12.52 -8.79 4.26
CA ILE A 203 -12.30 -7.42 4.74
C ILE A 203 -12.81 -7.32 6.19
N SER A 204 -12.27 -6.39 6.96
CA SER A 204 -12.61 -6.29 8.39
C SER A 204 -13.77 -5.33 8.71
N ASN A 205 -14.21 -4.51 7.75
CA ASN A 205 -15.26 -3.50 7.94
C ASN A 205 -16.39 -3.56 6.89
N PRO A 206 -16.98 -4.73 6.59
CA PRO A 206 -18.01 -4.84 5.56
C PRO A 206 -19.29 -4.05 5.89
N GLU A 207 -19.66 -3.94 7.17
CA GLU A 207 -20.80 -3.19 7.65
C GLU A 207 -20.66 -1.69 7.39
N GLU A 208 -19.46 -1.14 7.61
CA GLU A 208 -19.14 0.27 7.34
C GLU A 208 -19.30 0.57 5.85
N VAL A 209 -18.71 -0.27 4.99
CA VAL A 209 -18.79 -0.13 3.53
C VAL A 209 -20.23 -0.22 3.04
N CYS A 210 -21.02 -1.17 3.53
CA CYS A 210 -22.43 -1.31 3.15
C CYS A 210 -23.30 -0.16 3.65
N THR A 211 -23.01 0.38 4.83
CA THR A 211 -23.72 1.56 5.35
C THR A 211 -23.45 2.78 4.47
N TRP A 212 -22.20 2.99 4.09
CA TRP A 212 -21.83 4.02 3.11
C TRP A 212 -22.54 3.83 1.77
N LEU A 213 -22.49 2.64 1.19
CA LEU A 213 -23.16 2.33 -0.10
C LEU A 213 -24.66 2.60 -0.05
N ARG A 214 -25.33 2.26 1.08
CA ARG A 214 -26.75 2.53 1.27
C ARG A 214 -27.05 4.03 1.26
N GLN A 215 -26.18 4.84 1.87
CA GLN A 215 -26.33 6.31 1.85
C GLN A 215 -26.10 6.89 0.45
N VAL A 216 -25.07 6.40 -0.25
CA VAL A 216 -24.70 6.92 -1.58
C VAL A 216 -25.70 6.52 -2.65
N ARG A 217 -26.15 5.26 -2.64
CA ARG A 217 -26.98 4.70 -3.69
C ARG A 217 -28.48 4.79 -3.40
N GLY A 218 -28.87 4.98 -2.15
CA GLY A 218 -30.28 5.08 -1.74
C GLY A 218 -31.07 3.77 -1.91
N VAL A 219 -30.41 2.63 -2.06
CA VAL A 219 -31.02 1.31 -2.25
C VAL A 219 -30.59 0.33 -1.17
N PRO A 220 -31.43 -0.69 -0.85
CA PRO A 220 -31.03 -1.73 0.09
C PRO A 220 -29.77 -2.45 -0.39
N ASN A 221 -28.92 -2.79 0.55
CA ASN A 221 -27.79 -3.67 0.29
C ASN A 221 -27.64 -4.72 1.40
N ARG A 222 -27.05 -5.84 1.05
CA ARG A 222 -26.85 -6.99 1.92
C ARG A 222 -25.38 -7.38 1.97
N ILE A 223 -25.01 -7.98 3.09
CA ILE A 223 -23.67 -8.51 3.31
C ILE A 223 -23.77 -10.02 3.39
N VAL A 224 -22.93 -10.68 2.61
CA VAL A 224 -22.76 -12.14 2.66
C VAL A 224 -21.32 -12.42 3.05
N LEU A 225 -21.13 -13.08 4.18
CA LEU A 225 -19.80 -13.35 4.75
C LEU A 225 -19.50 -14.84 4.73
N SER A 226 -18.24 -15.15 4.42
CA SER A 226 -17.67 -16.46 4.66
C SER A 226 -16.24 -16.28 5.18
N GLU A 227 -15.92 -16.90 6.29
CA GLU A 227 -14.58 -16.87 6.88
C GLU A 227 -13.82 -18.18 6.61
N GLU A 228 -14.53 -19.24 6.26
CA GLU A 228 -13.97 -20.57 6.07
C GLU A 228 -13.24 -20.69 4.73
N ARG A 229 -12.02 -21.21 4.80
CA ARG A 229 -11.26 -21.55 3.59
C ARG A 229 -11.71 -22.91 3.07
N PRO A 230 -11.99 -23.03 1.74
CA PRO A 230 -12.36 -24.32 1.14
C PRO A 230 -11.30 -25.40 1.32
N VAL A 231 -10.02 -25.02 1.33
CA VAL A 231 -8.90 -25.90 1.60
C VAL A 231 -8.14 -25.36 2.80
N PRO A 232 -7.99 -26.14 3.89
CA PRO A 232 -7.22 -25.75 5.06
C PRO A 232 -5.78 -25.39 4.69
N LEU A 233 -5.22 -24.40 5.40
CA LEU A 233 -3.85 -23.92 5.19
C LEU A 233 -2.98 -24.26 6.40
N GLU A 234 -1.82 -24.88 6.15
CA GLU A 234 -0.84 -25.17 7.19
C GLU A 234 0.41 -24.29 7.02
N PRO A 235 0.70 -23.40 7.98
CA PRO A 235 1.92 -22.59 7.98
C PRO A 235 3.14 -23.38 8.44
N LEU A 236 4.14 -23.50 7.58
CA LEU A 236 5.35 -24.28 7.81
C LEU A 236 6.60 -23.38 7.76
N PHE A 237 7.67 -23.87 8.36
CA PHE A 237 9.01 -23.29 8.24
C PHE A 237 9.97 -24.32 7.64
N LEU A 238 10.65 -23.95 6.55
CA LEU A 238 11.63 -24.77 5.88
C LEU A 238 13.04 -24.35 6.30
N PHE A 239 13.72 -25.21 7.05
CA PHE A 239 15.11 -24.98 7.44
C PHE A 239 16.08 -25.22 6.29
N PRO A 240 17.26 -24.63 6.34
CA PRO A 240 18.29 -24.81 5.30
C PRO A 240 18.82 -26.22 5.13
N ASP A 241 18.73 -27.05 6.17
CA ASP A 241 19.10 -28.48 6.13
C ASP A 241 17.99 -29.37 5.58
N GLY A 242 16.88 -28.78 5.08
CA GLY A 242 15.74 -29.51 4.53
C GLY A 242 14.71 -29.98 5.58
N LEU A 243 14.89 -29.62 6.86
CA LEU A 243 13.89 -29.91 7.88
C LEU A 243 12.66 -28.98 7.71
N VAL A 244 11.47 -29.59 7.72
CA VAL A 244 10.19 -28.85 7.72
C VAL A 244 9.52 -29.00 9.10
N THR A 245 9.12 -27.87 9.69
CA THR A 245 8.39 -27.83 10.96
C THR A 245 7.20 -26.86 10.85
N ALA A 246 6.26 -26.93 11.82
CA ALA A 246 5.25 -25.88 11.95
C ALA A 246 5.93 -24.53 12.18
N LEU A 247 5.43 -23.46 11.54
CA LEU A 247 5.93 -22.09 11.75
C LEU A 247 5.69 -21.64 13.19
N GLY A 248 4.47 -21.86 13.68
CA GLY A 248 4.07 -21.42 15.01
C GLY A 248 2.57 -21.59 15.24
N SER A 249 2.04 -20.79 16.14
CA SER A 249 0.61 -20.73 16.46
C SER A 249 0.22 -19.30 16.86
N LYS A 250 -1.05 -19.06 17.21
CA LYS A 250 -1.49 -17.78 17.80
C LYS A 250 -0.68 -17.36 19.03
N LYS A 251 -0.01 -18.30 19.73
CA LYS A 251 0.87 -18.03 20.88
C LYS A 251 2.29 -17.63 20.48
N GLY A 252 2.59 -17.59 19.19
CA GLY A 252 3.88 -17.17 18.62
C GLY A 252 4.61 -18.29 17.89
N LEU A 253 5.86 -18.02 17.48
CA LEU A 253 6.70 -18.96 16.72
C LEU A 253 6.94 -20.27 17.45
N GLY A 254 7.12 -21.35 16.70
CA GLY A 254 7.50 -22.67 17.19
C GLY A 254 8.87 -22.66 17.89
N ALA A 255 9.07 -23.52 18.87
CA ALA A 255 10.31 -23.56 19.68
C ALA A 255 11.55 -23.79 18.83
N LYS A 256 11.49 -24.68 17.83
CA LYS A 256 12.62 -24.97 16.91
C LYS A 256 12.95 -23.75 16.05
N VAL A 257 11.93 -23.04 15.54
CA VAL A 257 12.09 -21.81 14.76
C VAL A 257 12.73 -20.71 15.61
N LYS A 258 12.22 -20.48 16.83
CA LYS A 258 12.81 -19.52 17.79
C LYS A 258 14.29 -19.82 18.07
N LYS A 259 14.62 -21.09 18.34
CA LYS A 259 16.00 -21.52 18.61
C LYS A 259 16.90 -21.25 17.40
N PHE A 260 16.46 -21.56 16.20
CA PHE A 260 17.20 -21.29 14.96
C PHE A 260 17.47 -19.80 14.78
N LEU A 261 16.45 -18.96 14.87
CA LEU A 261 16.58 -17.50 14.72
C LEU A 261 17.51 -16.86 15.78
N GLY A 262 17.58 -17.47 16.98
CA GLY A 262 18.51 -17.07 18.06
C GLY A 262 19.95 -17.55 17.85
N SER A 263 20.21 -18.52 16.97
CA SER A 263 21.53 -19.11 16.72
C SER A 263 22.42 -18.21 15.84
N LYS A 264 23.75 -18.51 15.84
CA LYS A 264 24.70 -17.86 14.91
C LYS A 264 24.37 -18.13 13.45
N GLU A 265 23.86 -19.31 13.13
CA GLU A 265 23.43 -19.67 11.78
C GLU A 265 22.22 -18.85 11.32
N GLY A 266 21.21 -18.65 12.16
CA GLY A 266 20.05 -17.80 11.87
C GLY A 266 20.41 -16.32 11.73
N ARG A 267 21.39 -15.83 12.52
CA ARG A 267 21.85 -14.43 12.49
C ARG A 267 22.89 -14.16 11.38
N GLY A 268 23.68 -15.17 11.00
CA GLY A 268 24.83 -15.03 10.08
C GLY A 268 24.46 -15.08 8.60
N ARG A 269 23.32 -15.63 8.23
CA ARG A 269 22.89 -15.81 6.81
C ARG A 269 22.46 -14.52 6.11
N GLY A 270 22.57 -13.37 6.77
CA GLY A 270 22.20 -12.07 6.20
C GLY A 270 23.15 -11.49 5.14
N ARG A 271 24.30 -12.07 4.86
CA ARG A 271 25.30 -11.33 4.07
C ARG A 271 25.73 -11.87 2.71
N SER A 272 25.49 -13.10 2.30
CA SER A 272 26.01 -13.55 0.97
C SER A 272 25.61 -14.94 0.45
N GLU A 273 24.83 -15.76 1.12
CA GLU A 273 24.51 -17.06 0.54
C GLU A 273 23.46 -16.92 -0.56
N LYS A 274 23.83 -17.31 -1.78
CA LYS A 274 22.89 -17.44 -2.89
C LYS A 274 21.93 -18.58 -2.58
N ILE A 275 20.63 -18.28 -2.47
CA ILE A 275 19.58 -19.29 -2.31
C ILE A 275 19.58 -20.18 -3.56
N ASP A 276 19.67 -21.49 -3.37
CA ASP A 276 19.52 -22.47 -4.42
C ASP A 276 18.05 -22.93 -4.51
N TYR A 277 17.30 -22.26 -5.37
CA TYR A 277 15.87 -22.54 -5.56
C TYR A 277 15.63 -23.91 -6.16
N GLY A 278 16.56 -24.43 -6.95
CA GLY A 278 16.48 -25.77 -7.55
C GLY A 278 16.51 -26.86 -6.48
N ARG A 279 17.33 -26.69 -5.43
CA ARG A 279 17.36 -27.63 -4.29
C ARG A 279 16.10 -27.56 -3.45
N ILE A 280 15.56 -26.36 -3.21
CA ILE A 280 14.28 -26.21 -2.53
C ILE A 280 13.20 -26.92 -3.33
N LEU A 281 13.16 -26.72 -4.65
CA LEU A 281 12.20 -27.41 -5.53
C LEU A 281 12.32 -28.93 -5.44
N SER A 282 13.53 -29.46 -5.39
CA SER A 282 13.76 -30.90 -5.21
C SER A 282 13.26 -31.42 -3.86
N CYS A 283 13.51 -30.64 -2.79
CA CYS A 283 12.98 -30.93 -1.46
C CYS A 283 11.43 -30.97 -1.46
N LEU A 284 10.77 -29.99 -2.09
CA LEU A 284 9.32 -29.97 -2.19
C LEU A 284 8.76 -31.15 -2.99
N ARG A 285 9.49 -31.61 -4.02
CA ARG A 285 9.09 -32.75 -4.83
C ARG A 285 9.11 -34.06 -4.01
N GLU A 286 10.17 -34.27 -3.20
CA GLU A 286 10.28 -35.44 -2.33
C GLU A 286 9.23 -35.43 -1.20
N LEU A 287 8.74 -34.24 -0.78
CA LEU A 287 7.72 -34.08 0.24
C LEU A 287 6.28 -34.01 -0.31
N ASP A 288 6.10 -34.17 -1.61
CA ASP A 288 4.81 -34.07 -2.32
C ASP A 288 4.11 -32.70 -2.09
N LEU A 289 4.89 -31.62 -2.03
CA LEU A 289 4.41 -30.26 -1.81
C LEU A 289 4.25 -29.44 -3.12
N LEU A 290 4.37 -30.08 -4.28
CA LEU A 290 4.19 -29.45 -5.59
C LEU A 290 2.74 -29.60 -6.10
N PRO A 291 2.27 -28.71 -6.98
CA PRO A 291 2.95 -27.54 -7.55
C PRO A 291 3.07 -26.37 -6.55
N ALA A 292 4.07 -25.50 -6.75
CA ALA A 292 4.38 -24.42 -5.81
C ALA A 292 4.53 -23.05 -6.48
N ILE A 293 4.18 -21.98 -5.74
CA ILE A 293 4.46 -20.59 -6.10
C ILE A 293 5.54 -20.04 -5.16
N PHE A 294 6.64 -19.55 -5.73
CA PHE A 294 7.74 -18.92 -5.00
C PHE A 294 7.60 -17.40 -5.10
N PHE A 295 7.27 -16.74 -4.00
CA PHE A 295 7.23 -15.28 -3.94
C PHE A 295 8.60 -14.72 -3.63
N LEU A 296 9.20 -14.04 -4.62
CA LEU A 296 10.55 -13.49 -4.57
C LEU A 296 10.54 -11.97 -4.58
N LYS A 297 11.63 -11.37 -4.09
CA LYS A 297 11.71 -9.91 -3.86
C LYS A 297 11.74 -9.09 -5.16
N SER A 298 12.38 -9.60 -6.19
CA SER A 298 12.59 -8.84 -7.42
C SER A 298 12.36 -9.67 -8.68
N ARG A 299 12.10 -8.96 -9.79
CA ARG A 299 12.02 -9.56 -11.14
C ARG A 299 13.31 -10.30 -11.51
N VAL A 300 14.45 -9.73 -11.11
CA VAL A 300 15.77 -10.31 -11.34
C VAL A 300 15.95 -11.62 -10.58
N ASP A 301 15.44 -11.70 -9.36
CA ASP A 301 15.51 -12.94 -8.57
C ASP A 301 14.61 -14.01 -9.17
N CYS A 302 13.44 -13.67 -9.71
CA CYS A 302 12.58 -14.61 -10.43
C CYS A 302 13.30 -15.21 -11.66
N ASP A 303 13.98 -14.37 -12.45
CA ASP A 303 14.73 -14.84 -13.62
C ASP A 303 15.98 -15.66 -13.24
N ARG A 304 16.66 -15.27 -12.15
CA ARG A 304 17.81 -16.03 -11.62
C ARG A 304 17.41 -17.39 -11.07
N ALA A 305 16.26 -17.48 -10.43
CA ALA A 305 15.76 -18.74 -9.87
C ALA A 305 15.60 -19.81 -10.94
N LEU A 306 15.17 -19.46 -12.15
CA LEU A 306 15.09 -20.40 -13.27
C LEU A 306 16.44 -21.06 -13.59
N ALA A 307 17.55 -20.31 -13.45
CA ALA A 307 18.89 -20.82 -13.76
C ALA A 307 19.43 -21.84 -12.72
N THR A 308 18.82 -21.90 -11.54
CA THR A 308 19.19 -22.87 -10.48
C THR A 308 18.45 -24.21 -10.62
N CYS A 309 17.42 -24.27 -11.48
CA CYS A 309 16.58 -25.44 -11.62
C CYS A 309 17.18 -26.45 -12.62
N SER A 310 17.35 -27.67 -12.17
CA SER A 310 17.89 -28.75 -12.96
C SER A 310 16.86 -29.28 -13.97
N LYS A 311 17.35 -29.87 -15.05
CA LYS A 311 16.52 -30.59 -16.03
C LYS A 311 15.86 -31.80 -15.37
N ILE A 312 14.59 -32.01 -15.66
CA ILE A 312 13.79 -33.12 -15.14
C ILE A 312 13.53 -34.13 -16.24
N GLN A 313 13.66 -35.42 -15.91
CA GLN A 313 13.25 -36.49 -16.80
C GLN A 313 11.72 -36.54 -16.86
N LYS A 314 11.20 -36.60 -18.09
CA LYS A 314 9.77 -36.62 -18.39
C LYS A 314 9.45 -37.83 -19.26
N THR A 315 8.22 -38.32 -19.18
CA THR A 315 7.75 -39.30 -20.14
C THR A 315 7.70 -38.70 -21.55
N PRO A 316 8.02 -39.46 -22.61
CA PRO A 316 7.93 -38.96 -23.99
C PRO A 316 6.53 -38.42 -24.36
N ALA A 317 5.48 -38.94 -23.73
CA ALA A 317 4.12 -38.50 -23.92
C ALA A 317 3.89 -37.08 -23.33
N THR A 318 4.33 -36.85 -22.09
CA THR A 318 4.26 -35.55 -21.44
C THR A 318 5.05 -34.49 -22.19
N GLU A 319 6.28 -34.84 -22.62
CA GLU A 319 7.13 -33.91 -23.37
C GLU A 319 6.49 -33.49 -24.70
N ARG A 320 5.92 -34.46 -25.45
CA ARG A 320 5.18 -34.17 -26.69
C ARG A 320 3.98 -33.27 -26.46
N ARG A 321 3.18 -33.54 -25.41
CA ARG A 321 2.00 -32.68 -25.05
C ARG A 321 2.41 -31.27 -24.71
N MET A 322 3.45 -31.10 -23.88
CA MET A 322 3.96 -29.77 -23.50
C MET A 322 4.48 -29.00 -24.72
N LYS A 323 5.34 -29.63 -25.54
CA LYS A 323 5.86 -29.01 -26.77
C LYS A 323 4.71 -28.66 -27.72
N GLY A 324 3.69 -29.50 -27.83
CA GLY A 324 2.50 -29.23 -28.64
C GLY A 324 1.76 -27.98 -28.18
N VAL A 325 1.54 -27.81 -26.88
CA VAL A 325 0.86 -26.59 -26.30
C VAL A 325 1.71 -25.34 -26.54
N VAL A 326 3.02 -25.38 -26.27
CA VAL A 326 3.91 -24.26 -26.51
C VAL A 326 3.97 -23.90 -27.99
N LYS A 327 4.13 -24.90 -28.89
CA LYS A 327 4.18 -24.67 -30.35
C LYS A 327 2.90 -24.07 -30.88
N ALA A 328 1.74 -24.58 -30.47
CA ALA A 328 0.44 -24.02 -30.86
C ALA A 328 0.32 -22.56 -30.40
N PHE A 329 0.68 -22.25 -29.14
CA PHE A 329 0.61 -20.91 -28.60
C PHE A 329 1.56 -19.93 -29.29
N VAL A 330 2.80 -20.37 -29.58
CA VAL A 330 3.79 -19.54 -30.30
C VAL A 330 3.36 -19.28 -31.73
N LYS A 331 2.65 -20.24 -32.39
CA LYS A 331 2.08 -20.02 -33.72
C LYS A 331 1.08 -18.88 -33.76
N ASP A 332 0.25 -18.77 -32.71
CA ASP A 332 -0.73 -17.69 -32.57
C ASP A 332 -0.04 -16.35 -32.19
N TYR A 333 1.10 -16.41 -31.49
CA TYR A 333 1.85 -15.26 -30.99
C TYR A 333 3.33 -15.34 -31.38
N GLN A 334 3.63 -15.10 -32.63
CA GLN A 334 4.97 -15.27 -33.25
C GLN A 334 6.09 -14.50 -32.56
N HIS A 335 5.81 -13.36 -31.94
CA HIS A 335 6.80 -12.58 -31.17
C HIS A 335 7.35 -13.32 -29.93
N LEU A 336 6.78 -14.46 -29.55
CA LEU A 336 7.31 -15.33 -28.51
C LEU A 336 8.28 -16.39 -29.05
N GLU A 337 8.46 -16.47 -30.36
CA GLU A 337 9.42 -17.40 -30.96
C GLU A 337 10.83 -17.06 -30.47
N GLY A 338 11.55 -18.07 -30.01
CA GLY A 338 12.88 -17.87 -29.43
C GLY A 338 12.92 -17.24 -28.03
N HIS A 339 11.77 -17.08 -27.34
CA HIS A 339 11.76 -16.52 -26.00
C HIS A 339 12.67 -17.32 -25.05
N ARG A 340 13.61 -16.60 -24.36
CA ARG A 340 14.70 -17.19 -23.55
C ARG A 340 14.24 -18.20 -22.49
N GLN A 341 13.01 -18.10 -22.02
CA GLN A 341 12.48 -18.95 -20.97
C GLN A 341 11.73 -20.18 -21.49
N ILE A 342 11.58 -20.39 -22.80
CA ILE A 342 10.97 -21.62 -23.38
C ILE A 342 11.76 -22.84 -22.96
N LYS A 343 13.09 -22.76 -22.98
CA LYS A 343 13.96 -23.88 -22.61
C LYS A 343 13.80 -24.29 -21.13
N PRO A 344 13.96 -23.39 -20.13
CA PRO A 344 13.66 -23.73 -18.73
C PRO A 344 12.23 -24.24 -18.52
N LEU A 345 11.25 -23.65 -19.19
CA LEU A 345 9.85 -24.07 -19.11
C LEU A 345 9.69 -25.55 -19.52
N LEU A 346 10.29 -25.95 -20.64
CA LEU A 346 10.23 -27.31 -21.15
C LEU A 346 11.16 -28.26 -20.43
N ASP A 347 12.36 -27.85 -20.03
CA ASP A 347 13.38 -28.72 -19.44
C ASP A 347 13.14 -28.94 -17.95
N SER A 348 12.84 -27.89 -17.18
CA SER A 348 12.79 -27.92 -15.71
C SER A 348 11.39 -27.81 -15.13
N LEU A 349 10.34 -27.72 -15.95
CA LEU A 349 8.92 -27.56 -15.56
C LEU A 349 8.68 -26.35 -14.67
N VAL A 350 9.42 -25.28 -14.88
CA VAL A 350 9.31 -24.04 -14.11
C VAL A 350 9.13 -22.83 -15.01
N GLY A 351 8.48 -21.80 -14.50
CA GLY A 351 8.30 -20.54 -15.20
C GLY A 351 8.51 -19.33 -14.28
N SER A 352 8.79 -18.16 -14.86
CA SER A 352 8.69 -16.91 -14.10
C SER A 352 7.48 -16.10 -14.56
N HIS A 353 6.83 -15.45 -13.58
CA HIS A 353 5.66 -14.61 -13.82
C HIS A 353 5.76 -13.32 -13.00
N HIS A 354 6.05 -12.22 -13.66
CA HIS A 354 6.20 -10.91 -13.02
C HIS A 354 5.89 -9.74 -13.99
N GLY A 355 5.75 -8.53 -13.50
CA GLY A 355 5.37 -7.35 -14.29
C GLY A 355 6.35 -6.97 -15.41
N GLY A 356 7.56 -7.51 -15.42
CA GLY A 356 8.54 -7.30 -16.51
C GLY A 356 8.45 -8.31 -17.67
N GLN A 357 7.52 -9.28 -17.60
CA GLN A 357 7.31 -10.25 -18.68
C GLN A 357 6.31 -9.76 -19.69
N LEU A 358 6.43 -10.24 -20.93
CA LEU A 358 5.46 -9.97 -21.99
C LEU A 358 4.07 -10.49 -21.59
N PRO A 359 2.99 -9.75 -21.90
CA PRO A 359 1.63 -10.15 -21.55
C PRO A 359 1.30 -11.58 -22.00
N TYR A 360 1.56 -11.91 -23.25
CA TYR A 360 1.27 -13.25 -23.79
C TYR A 360 2.17 -14.33 -23.21
N TRP A 361 3.41 -14.01 -22.78
CA TRP A 361 4.24 -14.95 -22.05
C TRP A 361 3.58 -15.33 -20.72
N LYS A 362 3.03 -14.36 -20.00
CA LYS A 362 2.30 -14.61 -18.75
C LYS A 362 1.11 -15.54 -18.97
N VAL A 363 0.32 -15.29 -20.02
CA VAL A 363 -0.81 -16.15 -20.40
C VAL A 363 -0.34 -17.60 -20.72
N LEU A 364 0.81 -17.77 -21.39
CA LEU A 364 1.37 -19.10 -21.62
C LEU A 364 1.72 -19.82 -20.30
N ILE A 365 2.39 -19.13 -19.37
CA ILE A 365 2.72 -19.70 -18.05
C ILE A 365 1.46 -20.10 -17.28
N GLU A 366 0.42 -19.25 -17.27
CA GLU A 366 -0.87 -19.53 -16.66
C GLU A 366 -1.52 -20.78 -17.28
N ARG A 367 -1.55 -20.86 -18.61
CA ARG A 367 -2.10 -22.01 -19.34
C ARG A 367 -1.34 -23.31 -19.04
N MET A 368 -0.01 -23.23 -18.94
CA MET A 368 0.82 -24.40 -18.62
C MET A 368 0.62 -24.86 -17.18
N MET A 369 0.48 -23.92 -16.23
CA MET A 369 0.20 -24.22 -14.82
C MET A 369 -1.18 -24.86 -14.65
N ASN A 370 -2.21 -24.30 -15.26
CA ASN A 370 -3.59 -24.81 -15.19
C ASN A 370 -3.74 -26.19 -15.84
N LYS A 371 -2.90 -26.53 -16.81
CA LYS A 371 -2.83 -27.87 -17.40
C LYS A 371 -1.99 -28.86 -16.57
N GLY A 372 -1.44 -28.46 -15.43
CA GLY A 372 -0.62 -29.29 -14.56
C GLY A 372 0.76 -29.65 -15.15
N PHE A 373 1.27 -28.82 -16.06
CA PHE A 373 2.58 -29.07 -16.67
C PHE A 373 3.74 -28.44 -15.88
N LEU A 374 3.47 -27.51 -14.98
CA LEU A 374 4.51 -26.85 -14.21
C LEU A 374 4.53 -27.32 -12.76
N GLU A 375 5.72 -27.51 -12.25
CA GLU A 375 5.97 -27.80 -10.85
C GLU A 375 6.10 -26.53 -10.00
N ALA A 376 6.67 -25.47 -10.58
CA ALA A 376 6.76 -24.20 -9.87
C ALA A 376 6.69 -22.98 -10.76
N ILE A 377 6.24 -21.88 -10.15
CA ILE A 377 6.29 -20.52 -10.70
C ILE A 377 7.07 -19.63 -9.75
N PHE A 378 8.06 -18.90 -10.29
CA PHE A 378 8.78 -17.84 -9.59
C PHE A 378 8.12 -16.49 -9.88
N SER A 379 7.66 -15.81 -8.84
CA SER A 379 6.84 -14.61 -8.98
C SER A 379 7.18 -13.53 -7.98
N THR A 380 6.86 -12.29 -8.31
CA THR A 380 6.83 -11.20 -7.34
C THR A 380 5.45 -11.09 -6.68
N SER A 381 5.34 -10.39 -5.57
CA SER A 381 4.07 -10.20 -4.82
C SER A 381 2.93 -9.62 -5.67
N THR A 382 3.24 -8.94 -6.78
CA THR A 382 2.24 -8.37 -7.70
C THR A 382 1.34 -9.42 -8.37
N VAL A 383 1.75 -10.69 -8.39
CA VAL A 383 0.97 -11.80 -8.95
C VAL A 383 -0.03 -12.38 -7.95
N ALA A 384 0.12 -12.08 -6.68
CA ALA A 384 -0.84 -12.50 -5.66
C ALA A 384 -2.25 -11.95 -5.94
N ALA A 385 -2.33 -10.77 -6.55
CA ALA A 385 -3.57 -10.14 -6.99
C ALA A 385 -3.74 -10.31 -8.50
N GLY A 386 -4.81 -10.92 -8.95
CA GLY A 386 -5.26 -10.88 -10.35
C GLY A 386 -4.81 -11.99 -11.29
N VAL A 387 -4.24 -13.08 -10.81
CA VAL A 387 -3.95 -14.25 -11.65
C VAL A 387 -4.51 -15.52 -11.02
N ASN A 388 -5.21 -16.31 -11.81
CA ASN A 388 -5.86 -17.54 -11.32
C ASN A 388 -4.98 -18.78 -11.60
N PHE A 389 -3.92 -18.95 -10.80
CA PHE A 389 -3.23 -20.24 -10.76
C PHE A 389 -2.98 -20.66 -9.30
N PRO A 390 -3.90 -21.42 -8.74
CA PRO A 390 -3.72 -21.98 -7.43
C PRO A 390 -2.67 -23.09 -7.44
N ALA A 391 -1.87 -23.15 -6.38
CA ALA A 391 -0.84 -24.16 -6.17
C ALA A 391 -1.12 -24.92 -4.88
N ARG A 392 -0.49 -26.11 -4.68
CA ARG A 392 -0.56 -26.79 -3.38
C ARG A 392 0.19 -26.00 -2.32
N SER A 393 1.34 -25.46 -2.69
CA SER A 393 2.20 -24.74 -1.75
C SER A 393 2.56 -23.35 -2.21
N VAL A 394 2.75 -22.44 -1.26
CA VAL A 394 3.28 -21.09 -1.43
C VAL A 394 4.53 -20.94 -0.59
N LEU A 395 5.61 -20.42 -1.16
CA LEU A 395 6.84 -20.14 -0.45
C LEU A 395 7.08 -18.63 -0.32
N LEU A 396 7.38 -18.21 0.88
CA LEU A 396 7.63 -16.81 1.24
C LEU A 396 9.11 -16.63 1.58
N PHE A 397 9.83 -15.85 0.76
CA PHE A 397 11.25 -15.55 0.93
C PHE A 397 11.50 -14.16 1.52
N GLN A 398 10.43 -13.39 1.73
CA GLN A 398 10.45 -12.03 2.24
C GLN A 398 9.20 -11.73 3.04
N SER A 399 9.29 -10.76 3.92
CA SER A 399 8.18 -10.21 4.71
C SER A 399 7.89 -8.74 4.40
N ASP A 400 8.55 -8.20 3.37
CA ASP A 400 8.36 -6.84 2.85
C ASP A 400 7.97 -6.85 1.37
N ARG A 401 7.41 -5.75 0.89
CA ARG A 401 7.16 -5.52 -0.55
C ARG A 401 7.47 -4.09 -0.93
N TYR A 402 7.82 -3.87 -2.20
CA TYR A 402 7.97 -2.52 -2.74
C TYR A 402 6.57 -1.92 -3.02
N ASN A 403 6.28 -0.77 -2.39
CA ASN A 403 4.99 -0.07 -2.49
C ASN A 403 4.98 1.04 -3.56
N GLY A 404 5.98 1.10 -4.44
CA GLY A 404 6.17 2.17 -5.42
C GLY A 404 7.17 3.25 -4.99
N ARG A 405 7.44 3.38 -3.68
CA ARG A 405 8.37 4.35 -3.09
C ARG A 405 9.49 3.68 -2.30
N GLU A 406 9.14 2.74 -1.45
CA GLU A 406 10.07 2.05 -0.55
C GLU A 406 9.64 0.61 -0.33
N PHE A 407 10.50 -0.18 0.30
CA PHE A 407 10.14 -1.50 0.80
C PHE A 407 9.49 -1.34 2.18
N ALA A 408 8.22 -1.70 2.27
CA ALA A 408 7.44 -1.71 3.51
C ALA A 408 7.06 -3.14 3.89
N ASP A 409 6.85 -3.39 5.17
CA ASP A 409 6.36 -4.68 5.67
C ASP A 409 5.05 -5.06 4.98
N LEU A 410 4.83 -6.37 4.79
CA LEU A 410 3.57 -6.88 4.26
C LEU A 410 2.42 -6.51 5.19
N SER A 411 1.28 -6.12 4.60
CA SER A 411 0.04 -5.99 5.36
C SER A 411 -0.64 -7.36 5.52
N PRO A 412 -1.56 -7.52 6.50
CA PRO A 412 -2.37 -8.73 6.65
C PRO A 412 -3.05 -9.12 5.34
N THR A 413 -3.73 -8.19 4.68
CA THR A 413 -4.44 -8.43 3.42
C THR A 413 -3.49 -8.91 2.31
N ALA A 414 -2.32 -8.28 2.16
CA ALA A 414 -1.34 -8.69 1.16
C ALA A 414 -0.84 -10.12 1.41
N LEU A 415 -0.54 -10.47 2.67
CA LEU A 415 -0.13 -11.83 3.03
C LEU A 415 -1.26 -12.83 2.78
N HIS A 416 -2.49 -12.53 3.22
CA HIS A 416 -3.65 -13.40 3.01
C HIS A 416 -3.92 -13.67 1.52
N GLN A 417 -3.73 -12.68 0.64
CA GLN A 417 -3.81 -12.87 -0.81
C GLN A 417 -2.71 -13.80 -1.35
N MET A 418 -1.46 -13.66 -0.86
CA MET A 418 -0.36 -14.53 -1.26
C MET A 418 -0.60 -15.97 -0.82
N VAL A 419 -0.88 -16.19 0.45
CA VAL A 419 -1.13 -17.54 0.99
C VAL A 419 -2.49 -18.11 0.56
N GLY A 420 -3.40 -17.24 0.12
CA GLY A 420 -4.68 -17.59 -0.48
C GLY A 420 -4.56 -18.40 -1.76
N ARG A 421 -3.37 -18.39 -2.39
CA ARG A 421 -3.06 -19.22 -3.57
C ARG A 421 -2.68 -20.66 -3.22
N ALA A 422 -2.47 -20.98 -1.94
CA ALA A 422 -2.15 -22.33 -1.49
C ALA A 422 -3.43 -23.16 -1.29
N GLY A 423 -3.41 -24.40 -1.76
CA GLY A 423 -4.54 -25.33 -1.68
C GLY A 423 -5.55 -25.14 -2.81
N ARG A 424 -5.62 -26.10 -3.72
CA ARG A 424 -6.52 -26.10 -4.89
C ARG A 424 -7.83 -26.78 -4.55
N ARG A 425 -8.93 -26.01 -4.57
CA ARG A 425 -10.28 -26.58 -4.32
C ARG A 425 -10.55 -27.76 -5.28
N GLY A 426 -10.99 -28.89 -4.74
CA GLY A 426 -11.25 -30.12 -5.50
C GLY A 426 -10.00 -30.86 -5.99
N MET A 427 -8.79 -30.41 -5.67
CA MET A 427 -7.53 -31.06 -6.06
C MET A 427 -6.58 -31.32 -4.89
N ASP A 428 -6.69 -30.57 -3.80
CA ASP A 428 -5.86 -30.71 -2.61
C ASP A 428 -6.74 -30.76 -1.37
N ASN A 429 -6.45 -31.69 -0.45
CA ASN A 429 -7.09 -31.75 0.87
C ASN A 429 -6.53 -30.71 1.83
N ILE A 430 -5.30 -30.22 1.58
CA ILE A 430 -4.59 -29.26 2.42
C ILE A 430 -3.63 -28.45 1.57
N GLY A 431 -3.50 -27.17 1.86
CA GLY A 431 -2.53 -26.25 1.28
C GLY A 431 -1.44 -25.88 2.29
N PHE A 432 -0.28 -25.44 1.79
CA PHE A 432 0.87 -25.14 2.63
C PHE A 432 1.43 -23.73 2.35
N ALA A 433 1.74 -23.00 3.43
CA ALA A 433 2.49 -21.76 3.35
C ALA A 433 3.85 -21.94 4.03
N LEU A 434 4.92 -22.04 3.23
CA LEU A 434 6.27 -22.26 3.73
C LEU A 434 7.03 -20.94 3.86
N VAL A 435 7.50 -20.66 5.04
CA VAL A 435 8.42 -19.56 5.31
C VAL A 435 9.86 -20.07 5.18
N VAL A 436 10.62 -19.45 4.28
CA VAL A 436 12.02 -19.80 4.04
C VAL A 436 12.91 -18.71 4.65
N PRO A 437 13.88 -19.04 5.53
CA PRO A 437 14.74 -18.06 6.15
C PRO A 437 15.64 -17.36 5.12
N GLY A 438 15.82 -16.05 5.29
CA GLY A 438 16.63 -15.22 4.41
C GLY A 438 16.79 -13.82 4.95
N TYR A 439 17.61 -13.01 4.30
CA TYR A 439 17.92 -11.64 4.73
C TYR A 439 16.67 -10.73 4.85
N TYR A 440 15.70 -10.94 3.96
CA TYR A 440 14.48 -10.12 3.88
C TYR A 440 13.28 -10.79 4.56
N GLN A 441 13.51 -11.89 5.29
CA GLN A 441 12.43 -12.66 5.89
C GLN A 441 12.39 -12.45 7.40
N ASN A 442 11.24 -12.04 7.90
CA ASN A 442 10.92 -11.95 9.32
C ASN A 442 9.80 -12.97 9.66
N PRO A 443 10.15 -14.19 10.08
CA PRO A 443 9.16 -15.23 10.38
C PRO A 443 8.19 -14.85 11.51
N LYS A 444 8.61 -13.99 12.44
CA LYS A 444 7.76 -13.52 13.53
C LYS A 444 6.63 -12.65 12.98
N LEU A 445 6.96 -11.69 12.10
CA LEU A 445 5.99 -10.84 11.42
C LEU A 445 4.99 -11.69 10.61
N ILE A 446 5.48 -12.65 9.81
CA ILE A 446 4.59 -13.53 9.04
C ILE A 446 3.62 -14.30 9.95
N ASN A 447 4.11 -14.85 11.08
CA ASN A 447 3.25 -15.58 12.02
C ASN A 447 2.19 -14.68 12.67
N GLU A 448 2.53 -13.43 12.98
CA GLU A 448 1.61 -12.43 13.51
C GLU A 448 0.56 -12.04 12.47
N LEU A 449 0.97 -11.75 11.24
CA LEU A 449 0.08 -11.36 10.14
C LEU A 449 -0.88 -12.48 9.72
N LEU A 450 -0.46 -13.75 9.75
CA LEU A 450 -1.35 -14.90 9.48
C LEU A 450 -2.50 -15.00 10.49
N SER A 451 -2.29 -14.51 11.71
CA SER A 451 -3.29 -14.52 12.77
C SER A 451 -4.07 -13.21 12.88
N SER A 452 -3.65 -12.19 12.16
CA SER A 452 -4.28 -10.86 12.17
C SER A 452 -5.51 -10.83 11.26
N PRO A 453 -6.56 -10.06 11.61
CA PRO A 453 -7.66 -9.83 10.70
C PRO A 453 -7.15 -9.08 9.44
N PRO A 454 -7.84 -9.22 8.30
CA PRO A 454 -7.53 -8.43 7.11
C PRO A 454 -7.61 -6.92 7.38
N ASP A 455 -6.97 -6.13 6.53
CA ASP A 455 -7.05 -4.67 6.61
C ASP A 455 -8.49 -4.20 6.32
N PRO A 456 -8.96 -3.11 6.97
CA PRO A 456 -10.23 -2.49 6.61
C PRO A 456 -10.14 -1.82 5.24
N ILE A 457 -11.26 -1.72 4.56
CA ILE A 457 -11.38 -0.85 3.39
C ILE A 457 -11.35 0.60 3.85
N LEU A 458 -10.32 1.33 3.40
CA LEU A 458 -10.14 2.76 3.65
C LEU A 458 -10.12 3.50 2.32
N SER A 459 -10.82 4.63 2.28
CA SER A 459 -10.77 5.50 1.10
C SER A 459 -9.35 5.97 0.80
N GLN A 460 -9.03 6.06 -0.48
CA GLN A 460 -7.77 6.57 -0.99
C GLN A 460 -7.88 7.98 -1.59
N ILE A 461 -9.02 8.63 -1.40
CA ILE A 461 -9.20 10.02 -1.83
C ILE A 461 -8.38 10.95 -0.94
N HIS A 462 -7.32 11.51 -1.50
CA HIS A 462 -6.46 12.50 -0.88
C HIS A 462 -6.27 13.67 -1.83
N ILE A 463 -6.81 14.82 -1.44
CA ILE A 463 -6.70 16.02 -2.28
C ILE A 463 -5.26 16.52 -2.29
N ASN A 464 -4.71 16.59 -3.49
CA ASN A 464 -3.43 17.22 -3.83
C ASN A 464 -3.56 17.91 -5.20
N PHE A 465 -2.54 18.62 -5.64
CA PHE A 465 -2.61 19.35 -6.92
C PHE A 465 -2.94 18.45 -8.12
N SER A 466 -2.30 17.29 -8.23
CA SER A 466 -2.59 16.34 -9.33
C SER A 466 -4.03 15.83 -9.29
N MET A 467 -4.55 15.53 -8.11
CA MET A 467 -5.93 15.09 -7.95
C MET A 467 -6.91 16.22 -8.28
N THR A 468 -6.62 17.46 -7.83
CA THR A 468 -7.44 18.64 -8.14
C THR A 468 -7.53 18.87 -9.64
N LEU A 469 -6.38 18.85 -10.35
CA LEU A 469 -6.35 18.99 -11.80
C LEU A 469 -7.08 17.84 -12.52
N ASN A 470 -6.88 16.60 -12.09
CA ASN A 470 -7.55 15.44 -12.68
C ASN A 470 -9.07 15.50 -12.50
N LEU A 471 -9.56 15.96 -11.36
CA LEU A 471 -10.99 16.15 -11.12
C LEU A 471 -11.56 17.25 -12.03
N LEU A 472 -10.85 18.38 -12.18
CA LEU A 472 -11.27 19.49 -13.05
C LEU A 472 -11.25 19.14 -14.55
N LEU A 473 -10.45 18.15 -14.97
CA LEU A 473 -10.50 17.64 -16.36
C LEU A 473 -11.84 17.00 -16.73
N SER A 474 -12.60 16.55 -15.75
CA SER A 474 -13.80 15.74 -15.98
C SER A 474 -15.04 16.28 -15.28
N HIS A 475 -14.90 17.24 -14.39
CA HIS A 475 -15.97 17.74 -13.52
C HIS A 475 -15.87 19.24 -13.28
N THR A 476 -17.02 19.86 -13.16
CA THR A 476 -17.13 21.22 -12.60
C THR A 476 -16.84 21.19 -11.09
N PRO A 477 -16.45 22.31 -10.47
CA PRO A 477 -16.24 22.38 -9.02
C PRO A 477 -17.44 21.95 -8.19
N LEU A 478 -18.67 22.16 -8.67
CA LEU A 478 -19.88 21.71 -7.99
C LEU A 478 -20.05 20.18 -8.02
N GLU A 479 -19.73 19.57 -9.13
CA GLU A 479 -19.72 18.10 -9.26
C GLU A 479 -18.62 17.49 -8.42
N VAL A 480 -17.43 18.13 -8.35
CA VAL A 480 -16.36 17.72 -7.44
C VAL A 480 -16.83 17.80 -6.00
N LYS A 481 -17.56 18.85 -5.61
CA LYS A 481 -18.12 18.95 -4.27
C LYS A 481 -19.05 17.79 -3.95
N ASP A 482 -20.01 17.48 -4.83
CA ASP A 482 -20.93 16.35 -4.66
C ASP A 482 -20.19 15.02 -4.54
N LEU A 483 -19.21 14.78 -5.40
CA LEU A 483 -18.35 13.59 -5.35
C LEU A 483 -17.64 13.46 -3.99
N LEU A 484 -16.98 14.53 -3.54
CA LEU A 484 -16.22 14.51 -2.30
C LEU A 484 -17.13 14.34 -1.08
N GLU A 485 -18.30 14.96 -1.07
CA GLU A 485 -19.28 14.85 0.02
C GLU A 485 -19.88 13.43 0.11
N ARG A 486 -20.03 12.74 -1.01
CA ARG A 486 -20.54 11.36 -1.12
C ARG A 486 -19.44 10.31 -0.99
N SER A 487 -18.17 10.70 -0.96
CA SER A 487 -17.04 9.77 -0.88
C SER A 487 -17.03 8.95 0.40
N LEU A 488 -16.42 7.75 0.33
CA LEU A 488 -16.14 6.92 1.50
C LEU A 488 -15.23 7.66 2.50
N ALA A 489 -14.30 8.47 2.00
CA ALA A 489 -13.43 9.29 2.87
C ALA A 489 -14.24 10.22 3.76
N THR A 490 -15.18 10.98 3.18
CA THR A 490 -16.06 11.88 3.94
C THR A 490 -16.97 11.10 4.89
N PHE A 491 -17.48 9.93 4.45
CA PHE A 491 -18.29 9.06 5.30
C PHE A 491 -17.48 8.56 6.52
N GLN A 492 -16.24 8.10 6.30
CA GLN A 492 -15.34 7.63 7.36
C GLN A 492 -14.90 8.78 8.28
N GLU A 493 -14.69 9.97 7.73
CA GLU A 493 -14.40 11.17 8.52
C GLU A 493 -15.60 11.56 9.39
N LYS A 494 -16.83 11.57 8.85
CA LYS A 494 -18.07 11.84 9.57
C LYS A 494 -18.41 10.76 10.59
N GLY A 495 -18.20 9.49 10.29
CA GLY A 495 -18.40 8.36 11.21
C GLY A 495 -17.51 8.48 12.44
N ARG A 496 -16.24 8.84 12.24
CA ARG A 496 -15.31 9.17 13.32
C ARG A 496 -15.67 10.45 14.07
N GLY A 497 -16.32 11.41 13.40
CA GLY A 497 -16.79 12.68 13.98
C GLY A 497 -18.19 12.60 14.58
N GLY A 498 -19.10 11.80 14.03
CA GLY A 498 -20.48 11.69 14.49
C GLY A 498 -20.63 11.05 15.87
N ASP A 499 -19.84 10.06 16.19
CA ASP A 499 -19.74 9.53 17.55
C ASP A 499 -19.09 10.56 18.50
N HIS A 500 -18.14 11.33 17.99
CA HIS A 500 -17.56 12.46 18.74
C HIS A 500 -18.56 13.59 18.97
N GLU A 501 -19.40 13.93 17.99
CA GLU A 501 -20.41 14.98 18.14
C GLU A 501 -21.51 14.58 19.13
N LYS A 502 -21.99 13.34 19.07
CA LYS A 502 -22.92 12.79 20.07
C LYS A 502 -22.28 12.75 21.45
N HIS A 503 -21.06 12.26 21.53
CA HIS A 503 -20.29 12.24 22.78
C HIS A 503 -20.03 13.64 23.30
N LEU A 504 -19.71 14.62 22.43
CA LEU A 504 -19.54 16.01 22.79
C LEU A 504 -20.82 16.64 23.31
N LYS A 505 -21.96 16.40 22.65
CA LYS A 505 -23.29 16.87 23.13
C LYS A 505 -23.62 16.29 24.50
N THR A 506 -23.35 15.02 24.72
CA THR A 506 -23.55 14.38 26.04
C THR A 506 -22.63 15.00 27.08
N LEU A 507 -21.34 15.21 26.74
CA LEU A 507 -20.38 15.86 27.64
C LEU A 507 -20.75 17.31 27.95
N LEU A 508 -21.28 18.07 26.98
CA LEU A 508 -21.78 19.43 27.18
C LEU A 508 -23.00 19.46 28.11
N LEU A 509 -23.92 18.50 27.96
CA LEU A 509 -25.06 18.36 28.87
C LEU A 509 -24.58 18.01 30.28
N ASP A 510 -23.70 17.06 30.43
CA ASP A 510 -23.08 16.66 31.70
C ASP A 510 -22.32 17.85 32.34
N LEU A 511 -21.66 18.70 31.52
CA LEU A 511 -20.97 19.88 31.99
C LEU A 511 -21.97 20.94 32.52
N LYS A 512 -23.06 21.19 31.79
CA LYS A 512 -24.13 22.12 32.20
C LYS A 512 -24.81 21.66 33.50
N GLU A 513 -25.08 20.38 33.64
CA GLU A 513 -25.63 19.81 34.89
C GLU A 513 -24.65 19.91 36.06
N SER A 514 -23.35 19.80 35.80
CA SER A 514 -22.29 19.87 36.83
C SER A 514 -21.94 21.30 37.24
N LEU A 515 -22.28 22.31 36.41
CA LEU A 515 -21.91 23.72 36.61
C LEU A 515 -23.11 24.65 36.45
N PRO A 516 -24.19 24.49 37.21
CA PRO A 516 -25.42 25.26 37.03
C PRO A 516 -25.28 26.78 37.26
N GLN A 517 -24.21 27.25 37.92
CA GLN A 517 -23.93 28.65 38.21
C GLN A 517 -22.66 29.16 37.51
N ALA A 518 -22.20 28.47 36.46
CA ALA A 518 -21.02 28.91 35.74
C ALA A 518 -21.29 30.17 34.93
N LEU A 519 -20.42 31.17 35.03
CA LEU A 519 -20.52 32.42 34.25
C LEU A 519 -20.40 32.17 32.73
N CYS A 520 -19.90 31.03 32.35
CA CYS A 520 -19.82 30.58 30.95
C CYS A 520 -21.18 30.12 30.38
N ASP A 521 -22.23 30.01 31.16
CA ASP A 521 -23.57 29.62 30.70
C ASP A 521 -24.24 30.65 29.78
N THR A 522 -23.74 31.89 29.76
CA THR A 522 -24.18 32.95 28.88
C THR A 522 -23.43 33.06 27.58
N SER A 523 -22.39 32.23 27.39
CA SER A 523 -21.47 32.25 26.24
C SER A 523 -21.67 31.05 25.34
N ASP A 524 -21.39 31.21 24.05
CA ASP A 524 -21.36 30.09 23.09
C ASP A 524 -20.42 28.97 23.59
N PRO A 525 -20.89 27.74 23.74
CA PRO A 525 -20.07 26.60 24.18
C PRO A 525 -18.77 26.45 23.38
N ASN A 526 -18.76 26.86 22.12
CA ASN A 526 -17.57 26.78 21.25
C ASN A 526 -16.49 27.76 21.69
N ILE A 527 -16.86 28.96 22.13
CA ILE A 527 -15.92 29.98 22.66
C ILE A 527 -15.27 29.48 23.95
N ILE A 528 -16.02 28.81 24.79
CA ILE A 528 -15.51 28.22 26.05
C ILE A 528 -14.51 27.14 25.76
N LEU A 529 -14.81 26.25 24.76
CA LEU A 529 -13.91 25.21 24.34
C LEU A 529 -12.61 25.75 23.75
N GLU A 530 -12.69 26.78 22.95
CA GLU A 530 -11.52 27.46 22.37
C GLU A 530 -10.65 28.10 23.45
N TYR A 531 -11.26 28.79 24.39
CA TYR A 531 -10.57 29.35 25.54
C TYR A 531 -9.89 28.28 26.41
N ILE A 532 -10.58 27.20 26.74
CA ILE A 532 -10.02 26.07 27.49
C ILE A 532 -8.84 25.43 26.72
N ARG A 533 -8.96 25.30 25.41
CA ARG A 533 -7.90 24.77 24.54
C ARG A 533 -6.66 25.65 24.54
N GLU A 534 -6.85 26.96 24.34
CA GLU A 534 -5.72 27.90 24.32
C GLU A 534 -5.08 28.04 25.70
N THR A 535 -5.85 28.05 26.76
CA THR A 535 -5.32 28.06 28.14
C THR A 535 -4.55 26.80 28.46
N ALA A 536 -5.03 25.64 28.02
CA ALA A 536 -4.30 24.35 28.15
C ALA A 536 -3.02 24.34 27.34
N ARG A 537 -3.07 24.89 26.12
CA ARG A 537 -1.92 25.02 25.22
C ARG A 537 -0.83 25.91 25.81
N VAL A 538 -1.21 27.04 26.39
CA VAL A 538 -0.30 27.95 27.10
C VAL A 538 0.28 27.28 28.35
N LYS A 539 -0.52 26.52 29.12
CA LYS A 539 -0.04 25.76 30.30
C LYS A 539 0.88 24.61 29.94
N ASP A 540 0.59 23.88 28.86
CA ASP A 540 1.46 22.80 28.38
C ASP A 540 2.78 23.34 27.83
N ILE A 541 2.75 24.49 27.17
CA ILE A 541 3.94 25.21 26.71
C ILE A 541 4.74 25.71 27.91
N GLY A 542 4.09 26.24 28.94
CA GLY A 542 4.74 26.71 30.17
C GLY A 542 5.32 25.60 31.05
N ARG A 543 4.83 24.36 30.93
CA ARG A 543 5.36 23.18 31.64
C ARG A 543 6.56 22.53 30.95
N LYS A 544 6.77 22.77 29.65
CA LYS A 544 7.97 22.38 28.92
C LYS A 544 9.08 23.34 29.36
N SER A 545 10.29 22.82 29.60
CA SER A 545 11.42 23.63 29.99
C SER A 545 11.59 24.84 29.06
N PRO A 546 12.06 26.00 29.54
CA PRO A 546 12.31 27.18 28.69
C PRO A 546 13.13 26.83 27.43
N LYS A 547 14.07 25.89 27.54
CA LYS A 547 14.86 25.37 26.41
C LYS A 547 14.03 24.62 25.37
N ALA A 548 13.01 23.87 25.77
CA ALA A 548 12.15 23.15 24.84
C ALA A 548 11.24 24.13 24.08
N MET A 549 10.78 25.17 24.73
CA MET A 549 9.98 26.24 24.13
C MET A 549 10.79 27.07 23.13
N GLU A 550 12.03 27.41 23.47
CA GLU A 550 12.96 28.08 22.57
C GLU A 550 13.29 27.19 21.36
N TYR A 551 13.51 25.88 21.57
CA TYR A 551 13.74 24.94 20.49
C TYR A 551 12.54 24.88 19.52
N HIS A 552 11.33 24.77 20.05
CA HIS A 552 10.11 24.71 19.21
C HIS A 552 9.90 26.00 18.39
N ARG A 553 10.10 27.19 18.99
CA ARG A 553 10.06 28.46 18.27
C ARG A 553 11.09 28.50 17.15
N ARG A 554 12.31 28.03 17.42
CA ARG A 554 13.37 27.94 16.42
C ARG A 554 13.03 26.97 15.29
N VAL A 555 12.36 25.83 15.60
CA VAL A 555 11.86 24.90 14.59
C VAL A 555 10.87 25.58 13.65
N VAL A 556 9.85 26.24 14.20
CA VAL A 556 8.81 26.93 13.42
C VAL A 556 9.42 28.01 12.52
N ALA A 557 10.35 28.80 13.05
CA ALA A 557 11.02 29.86 12.31
C ALA A 557 11.96 29.34 11.22
N SER A 558 12.62 28.19 11.40
CA SER A 558 13.62 27.66 10.48
C SER A 558 13.03 26.72 9.40
N LEU A 559 11.90 26.09 9.66
CA LEU A 559 11.31 25.06 8.80
C LEU A 559 11.06 25.56 7.34
N PRO A 560 10.53 26.77 7.10
CA PRO A 560 10.32 27.27 5.73
C PRO A 560 11.61 27.46 4.93
N TYR A 561 12.74 27.60 5.60
CA TYR A 561 14.03 27.92 4.98
C TYR A 561 14.92 26.70 4.83
N LEU A 562 14.72 25.61 5.56
CA LEU A 562 15.49 24.37 5.47
C LEU A 562 14.97 23.44 4.37
N THR A 563 14.73 24.01 3.19
CA THR A 563 14.26 23.27 2.01
C THR A 563 15.42 22.53 1.32
N SER A 564 15.09 21.62 0.42
CA SER A 564 16.06 20.88 -0.40
C SER A 564 16.94 21.84 -1.19
N GLY A 565 18.26 21.62 -1.19
CA GLY A 565 19.26 22.50 -1.80
C GLY A 565 19.68 23.69 -0.93
N ARG A 566 19.06 23.95 0.21
CA ARG A 566 19.48 25.04 1.09
C ARG A 566 20.82 24.74 1.75
N LEU A 567 21.68 25.75 1.82
CA LEU A 567 22.97 25.67 2.49
C LEU A 567 22.86 26.16 3.92
N PHE A 568 23.58 25.52 4.83
CA PHE A 568 23.72 25.99 6.22
C PHE A 568 25.13 25.78 6.77
N LEU A 569 25.51 26.64 7.71
CA LEU A 569 26.72 26.51 8.48
C LEU A 569 26.44 25.65 9.72
N HIS A 570 27.20 24.60 9.89
CA HIS A 570 27.14 23.75 11.08
C HIS A 570 28.15 24.27 12.12
N LYS A 571 27.86 24.08 13.43
CA LYS A 571 28.73 24.49 14.56
C LYS A 571 30.18 23.95 14.49
N ASN A 572 30.44 22.98 13.62
CA ASN A 572 31.81 22.50 13.35
C ASN A 572 32.57 23.34 12.29
N GLY A 573 32.02 24.47 11.88
CA GLY A 573 32.62 25.37 10.89
C GLY A 573 32.53 24.89 9.43
N HIS A 574 31.73 23.84 9.14
CA HIS A 574 31.57 23.32 7.79
C HIS A 574 30.19 23.66 7.20
N ILE A 575 30.16 23.86 5.89
CA ILE A 575 28.93 24.10 5.13
C ILE A 575 28.34 22.75 4.72
N TYR A 576 27.03 22.63 4.90
CA TYR A 576 26.22 21.48 4.52
C TYR A 576 25.13 21.91 3.58
N VAL A 577 24.72 21.03 2.68
CA VAL A 577 23.54 21.19 1.84
C VAL A 577 22.42 20.27 2.32
N VAL A 578 21.22 20.80 2.45
CA VAL A 578 20.01 20.06 2.87
C VAL A 578 19.49 19.22 1.70
N PHE A 579 19.30 17.95 1.92
CA PHE A 579 18.58 17.07 1.01
C PHE A 579 17.11 16.96 1.41
N LYS A 580 16.85 16.81 2.72
CA LYS A 580 15.50 16.75 3.27
C LYS A 580 15.52 17.16 4.74
N ALA A 581 14.55 17.97 5.16
CA ALA A 581 14.26 18.22 6.56
C ALA A 581 12.98 17.46 6.96
N TYR A 582 12.97 16.87 8.15
CA TYR A 582 11.83 16.12 8.68
C TYR A 582 11.83 16.12 10.20
N MET A 583 10.65 15.89 10.79
CA MET A 583 10.51 15.76 12.24
C MET A 583 10.79 14.32 12.66
N ASP A 584 11.62 14.13 13.69
CA ASP A 584 11.90 12.86 14.32
C ASP A 584 11.86 13.03 15.84
N GLN A 585 10.96 12.35 16.52
CA GLN A 585 10.76 12.43 17.98
C GLN A 585 10.77 13.88 18.54
N GLU A 586 9.93 14.73 17.96
CA GLU A 586 9.81 16.16 18.29
C GLU A 586 11.05 17.01 17.96
N ARG A 587 12.04 16.48 17.25
CA ARG A 587 13.22 17.20 16.79
C ARG A 587 13.20 17.40 15.29
N LEU A 588 13.62 18.56 14.82
CA LEU A 588 13.82 18.82 13.39
C LEU A 588 15.22 18.33 12.99
N ILE A 589 15.23 17.34 12.12
CA ILE A 589 16.45 16.70 11.59
C ILE A 589 16.59 17.04 10.12
N CYS A 590 17.78 17.51 9.75
CA CYS A 590 18.18 17.69 8.36
C CYS A 590 19.05 16.51 7.91
N ALA A 591 18.60 15.76 6.91
CA ALA A 591 19.48 14.88 6.16
C ALA A 591 20.32 15.76 5.21
N ALA A 592 21.61 15.90 5.49
CA ALA A 592 22.46 16.85 4.82
C ALA A 592 23.83 16.27 4.47
N HIS A 593 24.46 16.81 3.42
CA HIS A 593 25.80 16.45 2.98
C HIS A 593 26.78 17.60 3.25
N ASN A 594 27.96 17.23 3.77
CA ASN A 594 29.03 18.17 4.05
C ASN A 594 29.79 18.53 2.75
N ILE A 595 29.83 19.82 2.40
CA ILE A 595 30.57 20.33 1.26
C ILE A 595 31.98 20.74 1.75
N ARG A 596 32.95 19.84 1.56
CA ARG A 596 34.37 20.11 1.90
C ARG A 596 35.18 20.51 0.67
N LYS A 597 36.16 21.40 0.85
CA LYS A 597 37.19 21.67 -0.17
C LYS A 597 37.90 20.37 -0.55
N LYS A 598 38.06 20.14 -1.85
CA LYS A 598 38.75 18.98 -2.42
C LYS A 598 40.03 18.65 -1.67
N LYS A 599 40.08 17.51 -0.95
CA LYS A 599 41.30 16.71 -0.78
C LYS A 599 41.14 15.49 -1.68
N ALA A 600 42.06 15.37 -2.63
CA ALA A 600 42.12 14.27 -3.57
C ALA A 600 42.15 12.92 -2.88
N HIS A 601 41.53 11.96 -3.54
CA HIS A 601 41.63 10.53 -3.32
C HIS A 601 40.97 9.95 -2.06
N THR A 602 39.68 9.67 -2.19
CA THR A 602 39.15 8.35 -1.73
C THR A 602 37.74 8.15 -2.31
N ARG A 603 37.49 6.98 -2.89
CA ARG A 603 36.15 6.48 -3.29
C ARG A 603 35.26 6.46 -2.04
N ARG A 604 34.45 7.47 -1.84
CA ARG A 604 33.41 7.44 -0.79
C ARG A 604 32.06 7.71 -1.42
N GLN A 605 31.16 6.78 -1.18
CA GLN A 605 29.72 6.96 -1.40
C GLN A 605 29.23 8.18 -0.61
N LEU A 606 28.23 8.86 -1.16
CA LEU A 606 27.53 9.97 -0.52
C LEU A 606 27.02 9.53 0.87
N THR A 607 27.59 10.03 1.93
CA THR A 607 27.09 9.79 3.28
C THR A 607 26.31 11.00 3.74
N LEU A 608 24.96 10.88 3.71
CA LEU A 608 24.10 11.86 4.33
C LEU A 608 24.26 11.77 5.85
N ARG A 609 24.45 12.93 6.48
CA ARG A 609 24.46 13.03 7.95
C ARG A 609 23.10 13.53 8.42
N ARG A 610 22.66 13.00 9.55
CA ARG A 610 21.51 13.52 10.29
C ARG A 610 22.01 14.66 11.18
N VAL A 611 21.56 15.87 10.90
CA VAL A 611 21.96 17.08 11.63
C VAL A 611 20.73 17.63 12.33
N ASP A 612 20.78 17.71 13.65
CA ASP A 612 19.74 18.34 14.47
C ASP A 612 19.78 19.87 14.31
N LEU A 613 18.63 20.54 14.38
CA LEU A 613 18.54 22.00 14.28
C LEU A 613 19.45 22.73 15.26
N THR A 614 19.69 22.17 16.44
CA THR A 614 20.59 22.77 17.44
C THR A 614 22.07 22.81 17.01
N GLN A 615 22.43 22.04 16.00
CA GLN A 615 23.79 21.98 15.44
C GLN A 615 23.98 22.99 14.27
N ILE A 616 22.89 23.61 13.81
CA ILE A 616 22.93 24.64 12.77
C ILE A 616 23.23 25.98 13.39
N GLU A 617 24.27 26.65 12.91
CA GLU A 617 24.72 27.96 13.34
C GLU A 617 24.09 29.09 12.53
N ALA A 618 24.09 28.93 11.20
CA ALA A 618 23.53 29.90 10.27
C ALA A 618 22.96 29.23 9.03
N ILE A 619 21.96 29.85 8.39
CA ILE A 619 21.37 29.41 7.12
C ILE A 619 21.73 30.44 6.06
N TYR A 620 22.11 29.98 4.86
CA TYR A 620 22.43 30.88 3.74
C TYR A 620 21.19 31.17 2.89
N ASP A 621 21.15 32.37 2.29
CA ASP A 621 20.00 32.92 1.58
C ASP A 621 19.73 32.22 0.23
N GLN A 622 20.76 31.72 -0.44
CA GLN A 622 20.64 31.13 -1.76
C GLN A 622 20.65 29.60 -1.71
N PRO A 623 19.61 28.94 -2.22
CA PRO A 623 19.64 27.50 -2.43
C PRO A 623 20.50 27.14 -3.65
N VAL A 624 21.00 25.92 -3.68
CA VAL A 624 21.67 25.32 -4.83
C VAL A 624 20.80 24.22 -5.41
N GLN A 625 20.88 24.05 -6.72
CA GLN A 625 20.19 22.95 -7.37
C GLN A 625 20.92 21.66 -7.07
N LEU A 626 20.19 20.67 -6.52
CA LEU A 626 20.76 19.35 -6.29
C LEU A 626 20.90 18.60 -7.62
N PRO A 627 22.00 17.83 -7.80
CA PRO A 627 22.19 17.05 -9.02
C PRO A 627 21.15 15.94 -9.10
N HIS A 628 20.76 15.59 -10.32
CA HIS A 628 19.81 14.50 -10.59
C HIS A 628 20.38 13.12 -10.27
N ASP A 629 21.69 12.97 -10.39
CA ASP A 629 22.42 11.80 -9.94
C ASP A 629 23.43 12.16 -8.86
N TYR A 630 23.70 11.25 -7.97
CA TYR A 630 24.69 11.40 -6.91
C TYR A 630 26.01 10.71 -7.28
N SER A 631 26.32 10.69 -8.56
CA SER A 631 27.61 10.29 -9.10
C SER A 631 28.73 11.25 -8.66
N ARG A 632 29.95 10.86 -8.90
CA ARG A 632 31.12 11.72 -8.61
C ARG A 632 31.04 13.05 -9.36
N ASP A 633 30.58 13.00 -10.61
CA ASP A 633 30.48 14.19 -11.48
C ASP A 633 29.37 15.13 -11.01
N GLY A 634 28.22 14.61 -10.58
CA GLY A 634 27.13 15.41 -10.00
C GLY A 634 27.53 16.09 -8.69
N LEU A 635 28.35 15.43 -7.85
CA LEU A 635 28.88 16.03 -6.62
C LEU A 635 29.97 17.08 -6.87
N ASP A 636 30.80 16.89 -7.88
CA ASP A 636 31.78 17.87 -8.30
C ASP A 636 31.11 19.15 -8.87
N GLN A 637 30.01 18.99 -9.63
CA GLN A 637 29.17 20.11 -10.08
C GLN A 637 28.51 20.85 -8.91
N LEU A 638 27.99 20.14 -7.91
CA LEU A 638 27.41 20.75 -6.70
C LEU A 638 28.48 21.57 -5.95
N PHE A 639 29.69 21.04 -5.84
CA PHE A 639 30.80 21.71 -5.18
C PHE A 639 31.20 22.99 -5.94
N GLU A 640 31.30 22.92 -7.25
CA GLU A 640 31.57 24.07 -8.08
C GLU A 640 30.48 25.15 -7.97
N ALA A 641 29.22 24.76 -8.04
CA ALA A 641 28.07 25.65 -7.89
C ALA A 641 28.07 26.39 -6.54
N VAL A 642 28.50 25.72 -5.46
CA VAL A 642 28.62 26.37 -4.14
C VAL A 642 29.86 27.29 -4.08
N SER A 643 30.97 26.90 -4.69
CA SER A 643 32.22 27.65 -4.65
C SER A 643 32.14 28.97 -5.42
N GLN A 644 31.26 29.07 -6.42
CA GLN A 644 31.06 30.27 -7.27
C GLN A 644 30.05 31.25 -6.68
N LYS A 645 29.33 30.90 -5.59
CA LYS A 645 28.30 31.75 -4.99
C LYS A 645 28.87 32.65 -3.92
N ASP A 646 28.44 33.91 -3.93
CA ASP A 646 28.65 34.85 -2.82
C ASP A 646 27.58 34.51 -1.71
N LEU A 647 27.97 33.69 -0.75
CA LEU A 647 27.08 33.16 0.27
C LEU A 647 26.82 34.21 1.35
N LYS A 648 25.64 34.79 1.37
CA LYS A 648 25.18 35.67 2.43
C LYS A 648 24.40 34.90 3.47
N ILE A 649 24.65 35.18 4.75
CA ILE A 649 23.90 34.57 5.83
C ILE A 649 22.48 35.12 5.81
N PHE A 650 21.49 34.23 5.81
CA PHE A 650 20.10 34.57 5.96
C PHE A 650 19.82 34.84 7.43
N HIS A 651 19.57 36.09 7.76
CA HIS A 651 19.09 36.49 9.07
C HIS A 651 17.59 36.21 9.15
N VAL A 652 17.20 35.18 9.87
CA VAL A 652 15.78 34.97 10.22
C VAL A 652 15.33 36.24 10.96
N PRO A 653 14.25 36.93 10.51
CA PRO A 653 13.82 38.16 11.13
C PRO A 653 13.64 37.99 12.65
N HIS A 654 14.16 38.89 13.46
CA HIS A 654 14.15 38.82 14.92
C HIS A 654 12.77 38.68 15.53
N PHE A 655 11.72 39.16 14.85
CA PHE A 655 10.32 39.03 15.31
C PHE A 655 9.80 37.57 15.22
N LEU A 656 10.46 36.69 14.48
CA LEU A 656 10.14 35.24 14.45
C LEU A 656 10.90 34.43 15.49
N ILE A 657 11.87 35.03 16.14
CA ILE A 657 12.66 34.46 17.24
C ILE A 657 12.55 35.42 18.42
N PRO A 658 11.59 35.25 19.36
CA PRO A 658 11.62 36.00 20.59
C PRO A 658 12.91 35.60 21.33
N GLY A 659 13.87 36.48 21.36
CA GLY A 659 15.04 36.38 22.22
C GLY A 659 14.64 36.43 23.71
N PRO A 660 15.51 36.00 24.64
CA PRO A 660 15.39 36.41 26.01
C PRO A 660 15.32 37.94 26.04
N GLU A 661 14.38 38.51 26.81
CA GLU A 661 14.22 39.95 27.01
C GLU A 661 15.62 40.51 27.22
N ALA A 662 16.06 41.31 26.25
CA ALA A 662 17.24 42.13 26.45
C ALA A 662 16.95 43.09 27.57
N GLU A 663 17.73 43.03 28.60
CA GLU A 663 17.73 44.01 29.67
C GLU A 663 17.65 45.41 29.05
N THR A 664 16.66 46.13 29.49
CA THR A 664 16.32 47.48 29.08
C THR A 664 17.54 48.39 29.07
N ASP A 665 17.99 48.77 27.89
CA ASP A 665 18.77 49.98 27.75
C ASP A 665 17.77 51.16 27.58
N LYS A 666 17.89 52.10 28.49
CA LYS A 666 16.99 53.22 28.64
C LYS A 666 17.13 54.16 27.43
N GLY A 667 16.02 54.45 26.77
CA GLY A 667 15.90 55.68 26.01
C GLY A 667 15.53 55.56 24.52
N VAL A 668 14.44 54.87 24.19
CA VAL A 668 13.65 55.21 23.01
C VAL A 668 12.19 55.08 23.41
N GLU A 669 11.44 56.17 23.33
CA GLU A 669 10.00 56.19 23.56
C GLU A 669 9.32 55.20 22.64
N ALA A 670 8.88 54.06 23.20
CA ALA A 670 8.03 53.11 22.55
C ALA A 670 6.68 53.75 22.28
N ARG A 671 6.30 53.81 21.00
CA ARG A 671 4.88 53.96 20.66
C ARG A 671 4.13 52.80 21.36
N PRO A 672 2.95 53.06 21.91
CA PRO A 672 2.19 52.02 22.58
C PRO A 672 1.90 50.94 21.58
N ASP A 673 2.47 49.76 21.82
CA ASP A 673 2.13 48.54 21.15
C ASP A 673 0.60 48.39 21.20
N GLU A 674 0.00 48.11 20.05
CA GLU A 674 -1.32 47.51 20.03
C GLU A 674 -1.22 46.28 20.93
N PRO A 675 -2.04 46.19 21.98
CA PRO A 675 -2.02 45.02 22.84
C PRO A 675 -2.34 43.83 21.95
N ALA A 676 -1.50 42.80 22.08
CA ALA A 676 -1.89 41.48 21.62
C ALA A 676 -3.37 41.34 21.90
N GLN A 677 -4.17 41.08 20.88
CA GLN A 677 -5.61 40.94 21.05
C GLN A 677 -5.80 39.91 22.17
N GLU A 678 -5.93 40.44 23.39
CA GLU A 678 -6.56 39.70 24.46
C GLU A 678 -7.83 39.16 23.84
N LEU A 679 -8.10 37.89 24.00
CA LEU A 679 -9.39 37.29 23.75
C LEU A 679 -10.42 38.08 24.60
N LYS A 680 -10.82 39.26 24.10
CA LYS A 680 -11.67 40.24 24.81
C LYS A 680 -13.08 39.74 25.09
N ASN A 681 -13.40 38.49 24.65
CA ASN A 681 -14.70 37.87 24.77
C ASN A 681 -14.67 36.49 25.44
N GLY A 682 -13.60 36.13 26.14
CA GLY A 682 -13.59 34.92 26.98
C GLY A 682 -14.53 35.12 28.20
N PRO A 683 -15.16 34.07 28.72
CA PRO A 683 -15.94 34.15 29.93
C PRO A 683 -15.02 34.63 31.05
N PRO A 684 -15.49 35.52 31.96
CA PRO A 684 -14.72 36.06 33.08
C PRO A 684 -14.49 34.96 34.13
N CYS A 685 -13.64 33.99 33.80
CA CYS A 685 -13.38 32.80 34.61
C CYS A 685 -12.88 33.16 36.02
N GLU A 686 -12.16 34.26 36.17
CA GLU A 686 -11.62 34.71 37.47
C GLU A 686 -12.71 35.04 38.51
N ASN A 687 -13.89 35.42 38.05
CA ASN A 687 -15.04 35.73 38.88
C ASN A 687 -16.08 34.60 38.94
N CYS A 688 -15.78 33.46 38.35
CA CYS A 688 -16.68 32.31 38.32
C CYS A 688 -16.61 31.51 39.61
N ALA A 689 -17.76 31.19 40.20
CA ALA A 689 -17.83 30.36 41.39
C ALA A 689 -17.19 28.96 41.23
N HIS A 690 -17.02 28.50 39.99
CA HIS A 690 -16.41 27.21 39.65
C HIS A 690 -14.97 27.33 39.16
N PHE A 691 -14.31 28.46 39.34
CA PHE A 691 -12.93 28.67 38.87
C PHE A 691 -11.97 27.59 39.37
N ASP A 692 -12.02 27.27 40.65
CA ASP A 692 -11.18 26.24 41.25
C ASP A 692 -11.45 24.83 40.72
N LEU A 693 -12.69 24.54 40.35
CA LEU A 693 -13.12 23.28 39.75
C LEU A 693 -12.59 23.15 38.31
N CYS A 694 -12.70 24.23 37.53
CA CYS A 694 -12.24 24.27 36.15
C CYS A 694 -10.70 24.27 36.02
N HIS A 695 -10.03 24.94 36.95
CA HIS A 695 -8.56 25.17 36.94
C HIS A 695 -7.81 24.36 38.00
N GLY A 696 -8.54 23.76 38.95
CA GLY A 696 -7.99 22.91 40.01
C GLY A 696 -7.91 21.40 39.61
N LYS A 697 -7.17 20.66 40.43
CA LYS A 697 -6.95 19.20 40.18
C LYS A 697 -7.96 18.31 40.94
N THR A 698 -8.98 18.85 41.55
CA THR A 698 -9.73 18.20 42.63
C THR A 698 -10.87 17.27 42.18
N ASP A 699 -11.46 17.46 41.01
CA ASP A 699 -12.56 16.63 40.56
C ASP A 699 -12.14 15.74 39.34
N ARG A 700 -12.07 14.40 39.58
CA ARG A 700 -11.69 13.43 38.55
C ARG A 700 -12.70 13.35 37.40
N ARG A 701 -13.99 13.55 37.65
CA ARG A 701 -15.04 13.52 36.61
C ARG A 701 -14.92 14.73 35.70
N PHE A 702 -14.79 15.91 36.32
CA PHE A 702 -14.63 17.16 35.60
C PHE A 702 -13.32 17.22 34.79
N ASN A 703 -12.21 16.76 35.35
CA ASN A 703 -10.95 16.66 34.62
C ASN A 703 -11.01 15.72 33.42
N ARG A 704 -11.76 14.58 33.51
CA ARG A 704 -11.99 13.71 32.36
C ARG A 704 -12.83 14.40 31.28
N LEU A 705 -13.83 15.18 31.66
CA LEU A 705 -14.63 15.99 30.73
C LEU A 705 -13.74 17.02 30.03
N LEU A 706 -12.93 17.76 30.79
CA LEU A 706 -11.98 18.73 30.23
C LEU A 706 -10.94 18.08 29.32
N ASP A 707 -10.43 16.91 29.65
CA ASP A 707 -9.47 16.19 28.84
C ASP A 707 -10.09 15.67 27.52
N ALA A 708 -11.36 15.27 27.54
CA ALA A 708 -12.12 14.95 26.33
C ALA A 708 -12.30 16.17 25.43
N PHE A 709 -12.57 17.34 26.00
CA PHE A 709 -12.66 18.61 25.25
C PHE A 709 -11.32 19.14 24.75
N ARG A 710 -10.23 18.85 25.45
CA ARG A 710 -8.86 19.22 25.03
C ARG A 710 -8.35 18.44 23.84
N ASN A 711 -9.04 17.36 23.43
CA ASN A 711 -8.62 16.57 22.31
C ASN A 711 -8.80 17.36 20.99
N PRO A 712 -7.72 17.67 20.23
CA PRO A 712 -7.80 18.49 19.03
C PRO A 712 -8.62 17.89 17.88
N LYS A 713 -9.08 16.64 18.02
CA LYS A 713 -9.94 15.96 17.05
C LYS A 713 -11.42 16.33 17.13
N VAL A 714 -11.83 17.09 18.15
CA VAL A 714 -13.24 17.51 18.32
C VAL A 714 -13.42 18.89 17.69
N ARG A 715 -13.88 18.97 16.44
CA ARG A 715 -14.35 20.21 15.79
C ARG A 715 -15.87 20.27 15.85
N THR A 716 -16.42 21.43 16.20
CA THR A 716 -17.82 21.65 16.58
C THR A 716 -18.70 22.29 15.53
N GLU A 717 -18.30 22.38 14.27
CA GLU A 717 -19.18 22.90 13.23
C GLU A 717 -19.56 21.80 12.23
N PRO A 718 -20.80 21.81 11.66
CA PRO A 718 -21.11 21.07 10.45
C PRO A 718 -20.36 21.76 9.30
N SER A 719 -19.04 21.64 9.31
CA SER A 719 -18.20 22.22 8.28
C SER A 719 -18.28 21.37 7.02
N GLU A 720 -18.23 22.06 5.88
CA GLU A 720 -17.87 21.45 4.59
C GLU A 720 -16.78 20.40 4.82
N SER A 721 -16.87 19.24 4.15
CA SER A 721 -15.91 18.15 4.38
C SER A 721 -14.48 18.65 4.29
N GLY A 722 -13.59 18.13 5.13
CA GLY A 722 -12.17 18.50 5.10
C GLY A 722 -11.54 18.33 3.71
N LEU A 723 -12.05 17.39 2.94
CA LEU A 723 -11.65 17.16 1.53
C LEU A 723 -12.06 18.33 0.63
N TRP A 724 -13.29 18.84 0.77
CA TRP A 724 -13.77 19.98 -0.02
C TRP A 724 -13.01 21.26 0.31
N LEU A 725 -12.74 21.50 1.58
CA LEU A 725 -11.91 22.63 2.00
C LEU A 725 -10.49 22.54 1.44
N SER A 726 -9.92 21.34 1.46
CA SER A 726 -8.60 21.08 0.84
C SER A 726 -8.63 21.32 -0.66
N PHE A 727 -9.68 20.85 -1.36
CA PHE A 727 -9.85 21.09 -2.79
C PHE A 727 -9.95 22.58 -3.12
N LYS A 728 -10.77 23.34 -2.40
CA LYS A 728 -10.87 24.80 -2.57
C LYS A 728 -9.52 25.51 -2.37
N GLY A 729 -8.75 25.07 -1.40
CA GLY A 729 -7.40 25.60 -1.15
C GLY A 729 -6.45 25.36 -2.33
N HIS A 730 -6.44 24.14 -2.90
CA HIS A 730 -5.63 23.80 -4.07
C HIS A 730 -6.13 24.52 -5.33
N LEU A 731 -7.45 24.57 -5.54
CA LEU A 731 -8.06 25.28 -6.69
C LEU A 731 -7.71 26.75 -6.67
N ARG A 732 -7.83 27.42 -5.51
CA ARG A 732 -7.45 28.81 -5.35
C ARG A 732 -5.99 29.06 -5.72
N PHE A 733 -5.07 28.24 -5.23
CA PHE A 733 -3.65 28.32 -5.58
C PHE A 733 -3.42 28.14 -7.09
N LEU A 734 -4.10 27.18 -7.72
CA LEU A 734 -3.99 26.94 -9.16
C LEU A 734 -4.50 28.12 -10.00
N LYS A 735 -5.57 28.80 -9.54
CA LYS A 735 -6.04 30.06 -10.15
C LYS A 735 -5.03 31.19 -9.97
N GLU A 736 -4.54 31.40 -8.75
CA GLU A 736 -3.53 32.44 -8.46
C GLU A 736 -2.22 32.23 -9.24
N THR A 737 -1.89 31.02 -9.62
CA THR A 737 -0.69 30.66 -10.39
C THR A 737 -0.92 30.53 -11.90
N GLY A 738 -2.17 30.73 -12.37
CA GLY A 738 -2.54 30.71 -13.78
C GLY A 738 -2.59 29.34 -14.44
N PHE A 739 -2.66 28.24 -13.64
CA PHE A 739 -2.91 26.89 -14.14
C PHE A 739 -4.39 26.61 -14.38
N VAL A 740 -5.26 27.38 -13.76
CA VAL A 740 -6.71 27.32 -13.93
C VAL A 740 -7.20 28.76 -14.09
N ASP A 741 -8.10 29.01 -15.03
CA ASP A 741 -8.68 30.34 -15.24
C ASP A 741 -9.77 30.66 -14.19
N ASP A 742 -10.32 31.89 -14.27
CA ASP A 742 -11.38 32.32 -13.36
C ASP A 742 -12.70 31.53 -13.56
N GLU A 743 -12.90 30.92 -14.72
CA GLU A 743 -14.06 30.10 -15.07
C GLU A 743 -13.87 28.62 -14.72
N ASP A 744 -12.82 28.27 -13.97
CA ASP A 744 -12.44 26.92 -13.52
C ASP A 744 -11.98 25.98 -14.66
N HIS A 745 -11.54 26.51 -15.80
CA HIS A 745 -10.94 25.74 -16.88
C HIS A 745 -9.41 25.63 -16.72
N LEU A 746 -8.86 24.48 -17.22
CA LEU A 746 -7.43 24.19 -17.21
C LEU A 746 -6.70 24.85 -18.38
#